data_239545bc29f4a31d0d3b227b33d38523
#
_entry.id   239545bc29f4a31d0d3b227b33d38523
#
_cell.length_a   1.000
_cell.length_b   1.000
_cell.length_c   1.000
_cell.angle_alpha   90.00
_cell.angle_beta   90.00
_cell.angle_gamma   90.00
#
_symmetry.space_group_name_H-M   'P 1'
#
loop_
_entity.id
_entity.type
_entity.pdbx_description
1 polymer ?
#
loop_
_entity_poly.entity_id
_entity_poly.type
_entity_poly.pdbx_seq_one_letter_code
_entity_poly.pdbx_strand_id
1 'polypeptide(L)'
;MEDISKDSALGPPVHPLSVTAAGDGARLRIEGEPGRIGGRAWTSDHSLVVDVYQESDIALPVQLSFGTEQGGATPALRAVLGVLPGVTTRLVFPLSALNAETVFLPRTPGRLKATVQGVPTRVEDVSWAEIGVGQVGTDVSLTLTDWRITSDPSPLVPGGPVLVDDLGQWTARDWPGKAGNAEAMAHRLQSAAEAAEAAMPASRPDLTQYGGSAQLTFASTGWFRTHHDGKRWWLVDPDGGAFWSAGVDCVIPGETALVTGNEALCAWLPPREGEFAPAWRGPDLFSWATANLIRAFGDGWKEGWTRLTRRALTGIGFNTVGNWSDGDFARGSGLPYVWPLAGFPTTATTIFRDFPDVFAPEYHTNAAAFAQQLTAFQGDKNLVGYFLRNEPLWAFGAFHLAEEMLLQNPARAPHCRRTLADHLRAAYGGNEAAFLTAWGGLVSGFDALAEHRLADRDALTEAARADLGTFSRAMIDAYVRIPSAACRAVDPYHLNLGMRWAWIATDDLLAGSDACDVFSLNTYEFQVDAATVRRAAEASGRPVLIGEFHFGATDRGLPASGLKGVHTQADRGLAYQHFVEQAAALPDIIGAHYFQWNDQPLLGRFDGENWQIGVVDGCHRPYPEFADAVQETHERIYEVAAGQLAPVPAPPQEAGRLGY
;
A
#
# COMPACT_ATOMS: atom_id res chain seq x y z
N MET A 1 -1.54 -41.43 -18.79
CA MET A 1 -2.08 -41.31 -17.41
C MET A 1 -1.21 -42.23 -16.58
N GLU A 2 -0.10 -41.69 -16.08
CA GLU A 2 0.75 -42.42 -15.14
C GLU A 2 0.17 -42.25 -13.76
N ASP A 3 0.09 -43.36 -13.05
CA ASP A 3 -0.52 -43.52 -11.74
C ASP A 3 0.29 -42.72 -10.69
N ILE A 4 -0.20 -41.52 -10.28
CA ILE A 4 0.35 -40.70 -9.23
C ILE A 4 -0.09 -41.29 -7.88
N SER A 5 0.40 -42.46 -7.55
CA SER A 5 0.19 -43.10 -6.27
C SER A 5 1.39 -42.91 -5.36
N LYS A 6 1.10 -42.42 -4.18
CA LYS A 6 1.89 -42.39 -2.94
C LYS A 6 2.82 -41.20 -2.76
N ASP A 7 2.42 -40.31 -1.88
CA ASP A 7 3.13 -39.14 -1.30
C ASP A 7 3.56 -38.06 -2.32
N SER A 8 2.87 -37.48 -2.81
CA SER A 8 2.04 -36.79 -3.71
C SER A 8 2.51 -35.38 -4.04
N ALA A 9 3.53 -35.35 -4.89
CA ALA A 9 3.72 -34.22 -5.78
C ALA A 9 2.56 -34.16 -6.79
N LEU A 10 2.00 -33.00 -7.04
CA LEU A 10 0.92 -32.78 -8.02
C LEU A 10 1.44 -32.83 -9.47
N GLY A 11 2.72 -33.14 -9.68
CA GLY A 11 3.36 -33.25 -10.98
C GLY A 11 4.74 -33.89 -10.91
N PRO A 12 5.45 -34.07 -12.03
CA PRO A 12 6.83 -34.58 -12.02
C PRO A 12 7.71 -33.73 -11.10
N PRO A 13 8.78 -34.28 -10.55
CA PRO A 13 9.60 -33.61 -9.52
C PRO A 13 10.30 -32.33 -9.95
N VAL A 14 10.37 -32.03 -11.24
CA VAL A 14 10.99 -30.80 -11.77
C VAL A 14 10.23 -30.32 -13.00
N HIS A 15 9.74 -29.09 -12.96
CA HIS A 15 9.09 -28.43 -14.09
C HIS A 15 9.82 -27.13 -14.43
N PRO A 16 10.61 -27.06 -15.51
CA PRO A 16 11.09 -25.80 -16.02
C PRO A 16 9.95 -25.01 -16.68
N LEU A 17 9.83 -23.75 -16.31
CA LEU A 17 8.98 -22.77 -16.98
C LEU A 17 9.86 -21.66 -17.54
N SER A 18 9.74 -21.38 -18.83
CA SER A 18 10.46 -20.28 -19.48
C SER A 18 9.47 -19.24 -19.99
N VAL A 19 9.78 -17.99 -19.72
CA VAL A 19 9.02 -16.81 -20.18
C VAL A 19 9.96 -15.97 -21.04
N THR A 20 9.50 -15.58 -22.23
CA THR A 20 10.25 -14.63 -23.07
C THR A 20 9.76 -13.20 -22.83
N ALA A 21 10.62 -12.21 -23.02
CA ALA A 21 10.32 -10.79 -22.82
C ALA A 21 9.06 -10.32 -23.58
N ALA A 22 8.78 -10.95 -24.73
CA ALA A 22 7.61 -10.63 -25.58
C ALA A 22 6.47 -11.66 -25.45
N GLY A 23 6.59 -12.66 -24.55
CA GLY A 23 5.62 -13.74 -24.45
C GLY A 23 4.47 -13.48 -23.46
N ASP A 24 3.40 -14.27 -23.59
CA ASP A 24 2.22 -14.19 -22.72
C ASP A 24 2.43 -14.73 -21.29
N GLY A 25 3.68 -15.05 -20.93
CA GLY A 25 4.03 -15.70 -19.68
C GLY A 25 3.92 -17.23 -19.76
N ALA A 26 4.74 -17.94 -18.97
CA ALA A 26 4.67 -19.39 -18.86
C ALA A 26 3.71 -19.77 -17.74
N ARG A 27 2.93 -20.82 -17.97
CA ARG A 27 1.94 -21.32 -17.03
C ARG A 27 1.92 -22.84 -16.99
N LEU A 28 1.76 -23.38 -15.79
CA LEU A 28 1.50 -24.80 -15.57
C LEU A 28 0.15 -24.93 -14.87
N ARG A 29 -0.82 -25.56 -15.55
CA ARG A 29 -2.17 -25.76 -15.04
C ARG A 29 -2.40 -27.22 -14.71
N ILE A 30 -3.08 -27.46 -13.60
CA ILE A 30 -3.55 -28.76 -13.16
C ILE A 30 -5.08 -28.68 -13.07
N GLU A 31 -5.75 -29.62 -13.69
CA GLU A 31 -7.20 -29.73 -13.72
C GLU A 31 -7.66 -31.00 -12.98
N GLY A 32 -8.89 -30.99 -12.49
CA GLY A 32 -9.50 -32.15 -11.82
C GLY A 32 -10.99 -31.95 -11.59
N GLU A 33 -11.60 -32.92 -10.92
CA GLU A 33 -12.95 -32.74 -10.42
C GLU A 33 -12.98 -31.63 -9.35
N PRO A 34 -14.10 -30.87 -9.20
CA PRO A 34 -14.24 -29.86 -8.17
C PRO A 34 -13.89 -30.40 -6.78
N GLY A 35 -13.02 -29.69 -6.08
CA GLY A 35 -12.51 -30.08 -4.77
C GLY A 35 -11.56 -31.30 -4.75
N ARG A 36 -11.14 -31.81 -5.92
CA ARG A 36 -10.28 -33.01 -6.05
C ARG A 36 -9.20 -32.89 -7.12
N ILE A 37 -8.49 -31.80 -7.16
CA ILE A 37 -7.44 -31.60 -8.15
C ILE A 37 -6.24 -32.49 -7.86
N GLY A 38 -5.68 -33.13 -8.88
CA GLY A 38 -4.57 -34.05 -8.75
C GLY A 38 -4.92 -35.35 -7.98
N GLY A 39 -6.21 -35.75 -8.00
CA GLY A 39 -6.68 -37.01 -7.38
C GLY A 39 -6.85 -36.97 -5.86
N ARG A 40 -6.64 -35.82 -5.21
CA ARG A 40 -6.82 -35.61 -3.77
C ARG A 40 -7.99 -34.69 -3.46
N ALA A 41 -8.69 -34.95 -2.36
CA ALA A 41 -9.65 -34.01 -1.80
C ALA A 41 -8.92 -32.80 -1.20
N TRP A 42 -9.37 -31.60 -1.57
CA TRP A 42 -8.92 -30.34 -1.02
C TRP A 42 -9.85 -29.91 0.11
N THR A 43 -9.29 -29.42 1.20
CA THR A 43 -10.06 -28.91 2.34
C THR A 43 -9.41 -27.59 2.80
N SER A 44 -10.15 -26.78 3.51
CA SER A 44 -9.70 -25.43 3.94
C SER A 44 -8.53 -25.44 4.93
N ASP A 45 -8.25 -26.58 5.57
CA ASP A 45 -7.10 -26.77 6.46
C ASP A 45 -5.81 -27.19 5.72
N HIS A 46 -5.88 -27.45 4.41
CA HIS A 46 -4.73 -27.72 3.58
C HIS A 46 -4.09 -26.45 3.04
N SER A 47 -2.84 -26.60 2.59
CA SER A 47 -2.09 -25.59 1.83
C SER A 47 -1.56 -26.20 0.52
N LEU A 48 -1.59 -25.42 -0.55
CA LEU A 48 -0.81 -25.68 -1.75
C LEU A 48 0.62 -25.20 -1.51
N VAL A 49 1.58 -26.10 -1.71
CA VAL A 49 3.02 -25.83 -1.53
C VAL A 49 3.74 -26.10 -2.84
N VAL A 50 4.65 -25.21 -3.22
CA VAL A 50 5.56 -25.39 -4.34
C VAL A 50 6.89 -24.69 -4.03
N ASP A 51 8.01 -25.35 -4.33
CA ASP A 51 9.33 -24.76 -4.24
C ASP A 51 9.73 -24.20 -5.61
N VAL A 52 10.14 -22.94 -5.64
CA VAL A 52 10.48 -22.18 -6.85
C VAL A 52 11.93 -21.71 -6.78
N TYR A 53 12.69 -21.95 -7.85
CA TYR A 53 14.03 -21.42 -8.04
C TYR A 53 14.11 -20.66 -9.36
N GLN A 54 14.84 -19.53 -9.38
CA GLN A 54 15.08 -18.74 -10.59
C GLN A 54 16.47 -18.07 -10.53
N GLU A 55 17.09 -17.83 -11.70
CA GLU A 55 18.45 -17.29 -11.85
C GLU A 55 18.49 -15.88 -12.48
N SER A 56 17.32 -15.26 -12.71
CA SER A 56 17.29 -13.91 -13.29
C SER A 56 17.86 -12.88 -12.31
N ASP A 57 18.09 -11.66 -12.80
CA ASP A 57 18.56 -10.52 -12.02
C ASP A 57 17.40 -9.63 -11.49
N ILE A 58 16.17 -10.16 -11.51
CA ILE A 58 14.97 -9.49 -11.01
C ILE A 58 14.23 -10.36 -10.00
N ALA A 59 13.49 -9.74 -9.09
CA ALA A 59 12.52 -10.45 -8.25
C ALA A 59 11.27 -10.77 -9.07
N LEU A 60 10.81 -12.02 -9.04
CA LEU A 60 9.72 -12.47 -9.89
C LEU A 60 8.36 -12.46 -9.16
N PRO A 61 7.31 -11.86 -9.74
CA PRO A 61 5.92 -12.00 -9.28
C PRO A 61 5.33 -13.33 -9.79
N VAL A 62 5.47 -14.39 -9.01
CA VAL A 62 4.86 -15.69 -9.33
C VAL A 62 3.38 -15.65 -8.99
N GLN A 63 2.54 -16.08 -9.93
CA GLN A 63 1.08 -16.08 -9.79
C GLN A 63 0.57 -17.49 -9.52
N LEU A 64 -0.26 -17.64 -8.50
CA LEU A 64 -1.11 -18.81 -8.27
C LEU A 64 -2.54 -18.40 -8.57
N SER A 65 -3.20 -19.13 -9.47
CA SER A 65 -4.59 -18.86 -9.88
C SER A 65 -5.45 -20.08 -9.61
N PHE A 66 -6.67 -19.84 -9.17
CA PHE A 66 -7.66 -20.87 -8.87
C PHE A 66 -8.95 -20.56 -9.60
N GLY A 67 -9.54 -21.57 -10.22
CA GLY A 67 -10.79 -21.40 -10.96
C GLY A 67 -11.77 -22.54 -10.75
N THR A 68 -13.01 -22.27 -11.14
CA THR A 68 -14.15 -23.17 -11.03
C THR A 68 -14.63 -23.59 -12.42
N GLU A 69 -15.41 -24.66 -12.51
CA GLU A 69 -16.04 -25.08 -13.78
C GLU A 69 -16.90 -23.96 -14.37
N GLN A 70 -17.65 -23.26 -13.54
CA GLN A 70 -18.54 -22.17 -13.95
C GLN A 70 -17.77 -20.96 -14.50
N GLY A 71 -16.60 -20.65 -13.94
CA GLY A 71 -15.72 -19.57 -14.39
C GLY A 71 -14.93 -19.87 -15.66
N GLY A 72 -14.91 -21.14 -16.09
CA GLY A 72 -14.16 -21.58 -17.28
C GLY A 72 -12.65 -21.28 -17.14
N ALA A 73 -12.10 -20.55 -18.09
CA ALA A 73 -10.68 -20.19 -18.09
C ALA A 73 -10.34 -18.98 -17.19
N THR A 74 -11.34 -18.23 -16.73
CA THR A 74 -11.12 -17.06 -15.87
C THR A 74 -10.90 -17.51 -14.42
N PRO A 75 -9.78 -17.10 -13.77
CA PRO A 75 -9.57 -17.41 -12.37
C PRO A 75 -10.59 -16.67 -11.49
N ALA A 76 -11.18 -17.40 -10.55
CA ALA A 76 -12.03 -16.83 -9.52
C ALA A 76 -11.15 -16.05 -8.47
N LEU A 77 -9.96 -16.57 -8.20
CA LEU A 77 -9.02 -15.99 -7.26
C LEU A 77 -7.59 -16.13 -7.77
N ARG A 78 -6.76 -15.11 -7.51
CA ARG A 78 -5.34 -15.07 -7.83
C ARG A 78 -4.54 -14.61 -6.63
N ALA A 79 -3.42 -15.29 -6.38
CA ALA A 79 -2.37 -14.80 -5.47
C ALA A 79 -1.14 -14.44 -6.29
N VAL A 80 -0.45 -13.34 -5.92
CA VAL A 80 0.84 -12.95 -6.49
C VAL A 80 1.87 -12.98 -5.37
N LEU A 81 2.94 -13.76 -5.56
CA LEU A 81 3.96 -14.02 -4.55
C LEU A 81 5.33 -13.64 -5.10
N GLY A 82 6.04 -12.76 -4.42
CA GLY A 82 7.38 -12.35 -4.83
C GLY A 82 8.44 -13.40 -4.49
N VAL A 83 9.35 -13.67 -5.45
CA VAL A 83 10.43 -14.66 -5.35
C VAL A 83 11.77 -13.98 -5.60
N LEU A 84 12.73 -14.20 -4.69
CA LEU A 84 14.09 -13.67 -4.81
C LEU A 84 14.90 -14.41 -5.91
N PRO A 85 15.85 -13.73 -6.58
CA PRO A 85 16.79 -14.38 -7.48
C PRO A 85 17.81 -15.24 -6.74
N GLY A 86 18.20 -16.37 -7.35
CA GLY A 86 19.27 -17.24 -6.87
C GLY A 86 18.99 -18.02 -5.59
N VAL A 87 17.74 -18.07 -5.13
CA VAL A 87 17.32 -18.72 -3.88
C VAL A 87 16.11 -19.61 -4.14
N THR A 88 16.14 -20.84 -3.61
CA THR A 88 14.93 -21.67 -3.61
C THR A 88 13.97 -21.14 -2.58
N THR A 89 12.81 -20.72 -3.04
CA THR A 89 11.73 -20.14 -2.22
C THR A 89 10.55 -21.10 -2.15
N ARG A 90 10.10 -21.45 -0.95
CA ARG A 90 8.86 -22.19 -0.75
C ARG A 90 7.67 -21.26 -0.78
N LEU A 91 6.81 -21.41 -1.77
CA LEU A 91 5.52 -20.75 -1.84
C LEU A 91 4.49 -21.60 -1.10
N VAL A 92 3.80 -20.98 -0.15
CA VAL A 92 2.71 -21.60 0.61
C VAL A 92 1.46 -20.77 0.40
N PHE A 93 0.42 -21.40 -0.12
CA PHE A 93 -0.91 -20.81 -0.24
C PHE A 93 -1.91 -21.62 0.60
N PRO A 94 -2.37 -21.09 1.75
CA PRO A 94 -3.38 -21.77 2.55
C PRO A 94 -4.73 -21.75 1.81
N LEU A 95 -5.34 -22.91 1.61
CA LEU A 95 -6.63 -23.01 0.87
C LEU A 95 -7.76 -22.27 1.59
N SER A 96 -7.64 -22.01 2.88
CA SER A 96 -8.56 -21.11 3.61
C SER A 96 -8.60 -19.70 3.04
N ALA A 97 -7.53 -19.21 2.39
CA ALA A 97 -7.48 -17.89 1.76
C ALA A 97 -8.33 -17.79 0.48
N LEU A 98 -8.87 -18.92 -0.03
CA LEU A 98 -9.84 -18.93 -1.13
C LEU A 98 -11.14 -18.21 -0.76
N ASN A 99 -11.42 -18.01 0.53
CA ASN A 99 -12.56 -17.20 0.99
C ASN A 99 -12.41 -15.68 0.72
N ALA A 100 -11.27 -15.24 0.15
CA ALA A 100 -10.91 -13.85 -0.16
C ALA A 100 -10.96 -12.88 1.05
N GLU A 101 -11.01 -13.37 2.28
CA GLU A 101 -10.93 -12.54 3.50
C GLU A 101 -9.48 -12.10 3.79
N THR A 102 -8.47 -12.87 3.34
CA THR A 102 -7.05 -12.53 3.48
C THR A 102 -6.55 -11.85 2.21
N VAL A 103 -6.15 -10.59 2.30
CA VAL A 103 -5.57 -9.81 1.18
C VAL A 103 -4.05 -10.00 1.12
N PHE A 104 -3.38 -10.05 2.27
CA PHE A 104 -1.93 -10.24 2.37
C PHE A 104 -1.62 -11.51 3.16
N LEU A 105 -0.88 -12.44 2.54
CA LEU A 105 -0.47 -13.66 3.22
C LEU A 105 0.67 -13.38 4.21
N PRO A 106 0.70 -14.04 5.38
CA PRO A 106 1.80 -13.92 6.34
C PRO A 106 3.14 -14.22 5.71
N ARG A 107 4.18 -13.50 6.12
CA ARG A 107 5.56 -13.71 5.66
C ARG A 107 6.09 -15.11 6.00
N THR A 108 6.88 -15.65 5.07
CA THR A 108 7.66 -16.87 5.29
C THR A 108 9.11 -16.63 4.86
N PRO A 109 10.12 -17.37 5.39
CA PRO A 109 11.50 -17.22 4.96
C PRO A 109 11.65 -17.33 3.44
N GLY A 110 12.53 -16.51 2.84
CA GLY A 110 12.81 -16.48 1.40
C GLY A 110 11.71 -15.85 0.54
N ARG A 111 10.45 -15.83 0.97
CA ARG A 111 9.33 -15.27 0.19
C ARG A 111 9.16 -13.77 0.46
N LEU A 112 9.02 -13.01 -0.60
CA LEU A 112 8.70 -11.58 -0.56
C LEU A 112 7.19 -11.36 -0.30
N LYS A 113 6.63 -10.19 -0.59
CA LYS A 113 5.21 -9.90 -0.39
C LYS A 113 4.32 -10.90 -1.14
N ALA A 114 3.18 -11.20 -0.59
CA ALA A 114 2.15 -12.00 -1.25
C ALA A 114 0.78 -11.37 -1.07
N THR A 115 0.10 -11.14 -2.20
CA THR A 115 -1.23 -10.55 -2.27
C THR A 115 -2.25 -11.55 -2.79
N VAL A 116 -3.49 -11.45 -2.32
CA VAL A 116 -4.62 -12.30 -2.75
C VAL A 116 -5.73 -11.40 -3.25
N GLN A 117 -6.19 -11.64 -4.47
CA GLN A 117 -7.24 -10.88 -5.12
C GLN A 117 -8.23 -11.81 -5.82
N GLY A 118 -9.50 -11.47 -5.82
CA GLY A 118 -10.55 -12.24 -6.47
C GLY A 118 -11.82 -12.29 -5.64
N VAL A 119 -12.71 -13.20 -6.02
CA VAL A 119 -13.98 -13.40 -5.34
C VAL A 119 -13.91 -14.58 -4.36
N PRO A 120 -14.64 -14.55 -3.25
CA PRO A 120 -14.74 -15.70 -2.35
C PRO A 120 -15.14 -16.96 -3.09
N THR A 121 -14.33 -18.00 -2.96
CA THR A 121 -14.49 -19.27 -3.65
C THR A 121 -14.42 -20.40 -2.62
N ARG A 122 -15.37 -21.33 -2.68
CA ARG A 122 -15.33 -22.49 -1.80
C ARG A 122 -14.29 -23.48 -2.32
N VAL A 123 -13.56 -24.12 -1.42
CA VAL A 123 -12.49 -25.07 -1.77
C VAL A 123 -13.04 -26.22 -2.62
N GLU A 124 -14.25 -26.69 -2.30
CA GLU A 124 -14.94 -27.77 -3.01
C GLU A 124 -15.42 -27.43 -4.42
N ASP A 125 -15.45 -26.13 -4.79
CA ASP A 125 -15.85 -25.68 -6.13
C ASP A 125 -14.64 -25.47 -7.06
N VAL A 126 -13.41 -25.50 -6.53
CA VAL A 126 -12.19 -25.33 -7.32
C VAL A 126 -11.96 -26.55 -8.20
N SER A 127 -11.92 -26.35 -9.52
CA SER A 127 -11.71 -27.39 -10.54
C SER A 127 -10.34 -27.32 -11.20
N TRP A 128 -9.62 -26.23 -11.05
CA TRP A 128 -8.25 -26.10 -11.55
C TRP A 128 -7.40 -25.13 -10.71
N ALA A 129 -6.09 -25.39 -10.68
CA ALA A 129 -5.09 -24.50 -10.16
C ALA A 129 -3.98 -24.29 -11.19
N GLU A 130 -3.41 -23.09 -11.22
CA GLU A 130 -2.37 -22.71 -12.17
C GLU A 130 -1.27 -21.93 -11.46
N ILE A 131 -0.01 -22.26 -11.76
CA ILE A 131 1.15 -21.45 -11.41
C ILE A 131 1.75 -20.85 -12.67
N GLY A 132 2.16 -19.57 -12.60
CA GLY A 132 2.77 -18.91 -13.74
C GLY A 132 3.51 -17.63 -13.38
N VAL A 133 4.14 -17.04 -14.38
CA VAL A 133 4.76 -15.72 -14.30
C VAL A 133 4.18 -14.88 -15.43
N GLY A 134 3.79 -13.63 -15.13
CA GLY A 134 3.32 -12.68 -16.12
C GLY A 134 4.45 -12.10 -16.98
N GLN A 135 4.14 -11.08 -17.78
CA GLN A 135 5.14 -10.34 -18.54
C GLN A 135 6.00 -9.49 -17.59
N VAL A 136 7.29 -9.80 -17.53
CA VAL A 136 8.25 -9.09 -16.66
C VAL A 136 9.29 -8.28 -17.46
N GLY A 137 9.10 -8.15 -18.78
CA GLY A 137 9.93 -7.32 -19.65
C GLY A 137 11.31 -7.90 -20.00
N THR A 138 11.65 -9.08 -19.50
CA THR A 138 12.90 -9.80 -19.77
C THR A 138 12.66 -11.30 -19.85
N ASP A 139 13.59 -12.03 -20.47
CA ASP A 139 13.56 -13.47 -20.51
C ASP A 139 13.88 -14.04 -19.12
N VAL A 140 13.03 -14.92 -18.62
CA VAL A 140 13.23 -15.58 -17.33
C VAL A 140 12.96 -17.07 -17.43
N SER A 141 13.72 -17.84 -16.63
CA SER A 141 13.51 -19.27 -16.45
C SER A 141 13.36 -19.58 -14.99
N LEU A 142 12.36 -20.34 -14.63
CA LEU A 142 12.18 -20.83 -13.28
C LEU A 142 11.96 -22.32 -13.23
N THR A 143 12.40 -22.94 -12.15
CA THR A 143 12.26 -24.36 -11.87
C THR A 143 11.28 -24.54 -10.72
N LEU A 144 10.24 -25.36 -10.94
CA LEU A 144 9.25 -25.73 -9.93
C LEU A 144 9.57 -27.14 -9.42
N THR A 145 9.58 -27.29 -8.10
CA THR A 145 9.75 -28.60 -7.45
C THR A 145 8.78 -28.73 -6.28
N ASP A 146 8.59 -29.97 -5.82
CA ASP A 146 7.81 -30.26 -4.60
C ASP A 146 6.38 -29.68 -4.61
N TRP A 147 5.71 -29.68 -5.76
CA TRP A 147 4.33 -29.24 -5.84
C TRP A 147 3.40 -30.26 -5.17
N ARG A 148 2.80 -29.88 -4.04
CA ARG A 148 1.94 -30.77 -3.24
C ARG A 148 0.86 -30.04 -2.48
N ILE A 149 -0.16 -30.78 -2.07
CA ILE A 149 -1.14 -30.37 -1.06
C ILE A 149 -0.78 -31.02 0.28
N THR A 150 -0.79 -30.24 1.35
CA THR A 150 -0.43 -30.72 2.69
C THR A 150 -1.20 -29.97 3.76
N SER A 151 -1.46 -30.66 4.89
CA SER A 151 -1.97 -30.02 6.12
C SER A 151 -0.86 -29.46 7.00
N ASP A 152 0.42 -29.78 6.69
CA ASP A 152 1.60 -29.27 7.42
C ASP A 152 2.63 -28.69 6.45
N PRO A 153 2.49 -27.40 6.07
CA PRO A 153 3.43 -26.72 5.20
C PRO A 153 4.69 -26.32 5.99
N SER A 154 5.57 -27.26 6.29
CA SER A 154 6.83 -26.97 6.98
C SER A 154 7.61 -25.85 6.27
N PRO A 155 8.12 -24.85 6.98
CA PRO A 155 8.92 -23.79 6.37
C PRO A 155 10.19 -24.36 5.74
N LEU A 156 10.60 -23.77 4.62
CA LEU A 156 11.91 -24.01 4.02
C LEU A 156 12.83 -22.88 4.49
N VAL A 157 13.94 -23.22 5.13
CA VAL A 157 15.02 -22.25 5.38
C VAL A 157 15.77 -22.07 4.06
N PRO A 158 15.81 -20.87 3.48
CA PRO A 158 16.47 -20.66 2.20
C PRO A 158 17.96 -21.02 2.29
N GLY A 159 18.41 -21.87 1.38
CA GLY A 159 19.82 -22.09 1.11
C GLY A 159 20.20 -21.37 -0.19
N GLY A 160 21.44 -20.93 -0.32
CA GLY A 160 21.89 -20.25 -1.52
C GLY A 160 23.15 -19.41 -1.28
N PRO A 161 23.54 -18.59 -2.25
CA PRO A 161 24.61 -17.61 -2.06
C PRO A 161 24.20 -16.56 -1.03
N VAL A 162 25.21 -15.94 -0.40
CA VAL A 162 24.98 -14.73 0.39
C VAL A 162 24.47 -13.64 -0.55
N LEU A 163 23.26 -13.13 -0.29
CA LEU A 163 22.63 -12.10 -1.11
C LEU A 163 22.90 -10.69 -0.63
N VAL A 164 23.02 -10.51 0.69
CA VAL A 164 23.14 -9.19 1.34
C VAL A 164 24.54 -9.05 1.93
N ASP A 165 25.27 -8.02 1.51
CA ASP A 165 26.58 -7.70 2.07
C ASP A 165 26.44 -7.07 3.48
N ASP A 166 27.57 -6.67 4.07
CA ASP A 166 27.61 -6.06 5.40
C ASP A 166 26.99 -4.65 5.47
N LEU A 167 26.74 -4.02 4.34
CA LEU A 167 26.09 -2.70 4.20
C LEU A 167 24.59 -2.78 3.83
N GLY A 168 24.06 -3.99 3.61
CA GLY A 168 22.68 -4.17 3.17
C GLY A 168 22.50 -4.16 1.65
N GLN A 169 23.59 -4.15 0.88
CA GLN A 169 23.58 -4.10 -0.58
C GLN A 169 23.55 -5.50 -1.20
N TRP A 170 22.96 -5.61 -2.38
CA TRP A 170 22.95 -6.87 -3.12
C TRP A 170 24.34 -7.27 -3.61
N THR A 171 24.77 -8.49 -3.29
CA THR A 171 26.12 -9.00 -3.60
C THR A 171 26.30 -9.36 -5.07
N ALA A 172 25.25 -9.85 -5.73
CA ALA A 172 25.33 -10.40 -7.08
C ALA A 172 25.45 -9.32 -8.19
N ARG A 173 25.40 -8.04 -7.86
CA ARG A 173 25.37 -6.96 -8.84
C ARG A 173 26.23 -5.78 -8.40
N ASP A 174 26.88 -5.15 -9.37
CA ASP A 174 27.53 -3.85 -9.22
C ASP A 174 26.77 -2.74 -9.95
N TRP A 175 26.82 -1.54 -9.41
CA TRP A 175 26.18 -0.35 -9.99
C TRP A 175 26.93 0.93 -9.65
N PRO A 176 26.76 2.01 -10.44
CA PRO A 176 27.36 3.30 -10.12
C PRO A 176 26.89 3.82 -8.76
N GLY A 177 27.84 4.01 -7.85
CA GLY A 177 27.54 4.48 -6.50
C GLY A 177 27.37 3.43 -5.43
N LYS A 178 27.45 2.12 -5.74
CA LYS A 178 27.54 1.07 -4.74
C LYS A 178 28.69 1.36 -3.77
N ALA A 179 28.43 1.28 -2.46
CA ALA A 179 29.46 1.52 -1.46
C ALA A 179 30.47 0.37 -1.44
N GLY A 180 31.76 0.67 -1.54
CA GLY A 180 32.81 -0.35 -1.64
C GLY A 180 33.14 -1.02 -0.31
N ASN A 181 32.98 -0.32 0.81
CA ASN A 181 33.18 -0.85 2.17
C ASN A 181 32.58 0.11 3.23
N ALA A 182 32.54 -0.34 4.47
CA ALA A 182 31.96 0.38 5.58
C ALA A 182 32.71 1.69 5.92
N GLU A 183 34.05 1.71 5.80
CA GLU A 183 34.86 2.91 6.09
C GLU A 183 34.60 4.03 5.08
N ALA A 184 34.61 3.72 3.80
CA ALA A 184 34.31 4.67 2.72
C ALA A 184 32.88 5.20 2.81
N MET A 185 31.94 4.35 3.14
CA MET A 185 30.53 4.71 3.36
C MET A 185 30.39 5.66 4.56
N ALA A 186 30.98 5.33 5.72
CA ALA A 186 30.94 6.15 6.92
C ALA A 186 31.58 7.52 6.69
N HIS A 187 32.76 7.57 6.07
CA HIS A 187 33.44 8.83 5.73
C HIS A 187 32.57 9.73 4.81
N ARG A 188 31.91 9.14 3.82
CA ARG A 188 31.00 9.88 2.93
C ARG A 188 29.81 10.49 3.71
N LEU A 189 29.21 9.73 4.65
CA LEU A 189 28.11 10.23 5.47
C LEU A 189 28.55 11.36 6.41
N GLN A 190 29.72 11.21 7.04
CA GLN A 190 30.30 12.25 7.91
C GLN A 190 30.57 13.53 7.12
N SER A 191 31.24 13.45 5.97
CA SER A 191 31.50 14.58 5.10
C SER A 191 30.23 15.28 4.61
N ALA A 192 29.20 14.51 4.28
CA ALA A 192 27.90 15.04 3.87
C ALA A 192 27.19 15.77 5.03
N ALA A 193 27.28 15.23 6.26
CA ALA A 193 26.69 15.86 7.44
C ALA A 193 27.41 17.17 7.82
N GLU A 194 28.74 17.20 7.71
CA GLU A 194 29.56 18.43 7.91
C GLU A 194 29.21 19.50 6.87
N ALA A 195 29.08 19.10 5.60
CA ALA A 195 28.67 20.01 4.53
C ALA A 195 27.25 20.54 4.74
N ALA A 196 26.35 19.69 5.27
CA ALA A 196 24.97 20.09 5.60
C ALA A 196 24.91 21.11 6.74
N GLU A 197 25.81 21.00 7.75
CA GLU A 197 25.91 21.93 8.87
C GLU A 197 26.53 23.27 8.44
N ALA A 198 27.53 23.22 7.58
CA ALA A 198 28.24 24.43 7.07
C ALA A 198 27.38 25.22 6.06
N ALA A 199 26.42 24.57 5.41
CA ALA A 199 25.59 25.23 4.40
C ALA A 199 24.56 26.15 5.06
N MET A 200 24.62 27.44 4.76
CA MET A 200 23.50 28.35 5.06
C MET A 200 22.24 27.90 4.33
N PRO A 201 21.04 27.90 4.95
CA PRO A 201 19.81 27.72 4.24
C PRO A 201 19.73 28.68 3.06
N ALA A 202 19.45 28.15 1.86
CA ALA A 202 19.22 29.03 0.72
C ALA A 202 18.03 29.95 1.04
N SER A 203 18.23 31.26 0.91
CA SER A 203 17.10 32.20 1.05
C SER A 203 16.12 31.97 -0.11
N ARG A 204 14.89 31.65 0.20
CA ARG A 204 13.80 31.48 -0.74
C ARG A 204 12.71 32.54 -0.48
N PRO A 205 12.99 33.81 -0.89
CA PRO A 205 12.07 34.93 -0.63
C PRO A 205 10.74 34.76 -1.41
N ASP A 206 10.70 33.87 -2.36
CA ASP A 206 9.52 33.45 -3.13
C ASP A 206 8.61 32.48 -2.37
N LEU A 207 9.05 31.96 -1.21
CA LEU A 207 8.28 31.04 -0.37
C LEU A 207 8.04 31.63 1.03
N THR A 208 6.93 31.21 1.65
CA THR A 208 6.67 31.42 3.09
C THR A 208 7.59 30.54 3.94
N GLN A 209 7.57 30.74 5.27
CA GLN A 209 8.31 29.87 6.19
C GLN A 209 7.84 28.40 6.14
N TYR A 210 6.62 28.13 5.67
CA TYR A 210 6.04 26.80 5.52
C TYR A 210 6.33 26.20 4.13
N GLY A 211 6.89 26.95 3.20
CA GLY A 211 7.17 26.51 1.82
C GLY A 211 6.02 26.76 0.83
N GLY A 212 4.98 27.51 1.23
CA GLY A 212 3.96 28.00 0.32
C GLY A 212 4.46 29.19 -0.51
N SER A 213 3.76 29.52 -1.60
CA SER A 213 4.12 30.67 -2.45
C SER A 213 3.91 32.00 -1.73
N ALA A 214 4.96 32.83 -1.66
CA ALA A 214 4.85 34.20 -1.17
C ALA A 214 4.24 35.16 -2.22
N GLN A 215 4.12 34.73 -3.46
CA GLN A 215 3.58 35.54 -4.58
C GLN A 215 2.08 35.32 -4.78
N LEU A 216 1.60 34.08 -4.53
CA LEU A 216 0.18 33.72 -4.59
C LEU A 216 -0.35 33.58 -3.17
N THR A 217 -1.07 34.60 -2.69
CA THR A 217 -1.50 34.67 -1.29
C THR A 217 -2.99 34.81 -1.12
N PHE A 218 -3.49 34.31 -0.01
CA PHE A 218 -4.86 34.38 0.46
C PHE A 218 -4.93 34.88 1.91
N ALA A 219 -6.10 35.01 2.48
CA ALA A 219 -6.22 35.41 3.89
C ALA A 219 -5.56 34.40 4.82
N SER A 220 -4.60 34.87 5.65
CA SER A 220 -3.97 34.07 6.70
C SER A 220 -4.99 33.75 7.81
N THR A 221 -4.94 32.50 8.32
CA THR A 221 -5.76 32.07 9.47
C THR A 221 -4.89 31.56 10.62
N GLY A 222 -3.60 31.43 10.41
CA GLY A 222 -2.69 30.81 11.34
C GLY A 222 -2.74 29.28 11.38
N TRP A 223 -3.45 28.65 10.41
CA TRP A 223 -3.61 27.20 10.24
C TRP A 223 -3.61 26.84 8.78
N PHE A 224 -3.20 25.60 8.45
CA PHE A 224 -3.44 25.05 7.13
C PHE A 224 -4.95 24.91 6.88
N ARG A 225 -5.37 25.25 5.69
CA ARG A 225 -6.77 25.15 5.25
C ARG A 225 -6.89 24.89 3.76
N THR A 226 -8.02 24.41 3.32
CA THR A 226 -8.39 24.36 1.91
C THR A 226 -9.05 25.67 1.47
N HIS A 227 -8.86 26.05 0.19
CA HIS A 227 -9.46 27.22 -0.41
C HIS A 227 -9.74 26.99 -1.89
N HIS A 228 -10.94 27.33 -2.36
CA HIS A 228 -11.27 27.34 -3.78
C HIS A 228 -11.33 28.78 -4.27
N ASP A 229 -10.48 29.16 -5.22
CA ASP A 229 -10.33 30.54 -5.70
C ASP A 229 -11.32 30.91 -6.84
N GLY A 230 -12.27 30.03 -7.13
CA GLY A 230 -13.22 30.15 -8.26
C GLY A 230 -12.76 29.41 -9.53
N LYS A 231 -11.50 28.95 -9.58
CA LYS A 231 -10.92 28.19 -10.71
C LYS A 231 -10.40 26.84 -10.26
N ARG A 232 -9.72 26.81 -9.11
CA ARG A 232 -9.11 25.59 -8.58
C ARG A 232 -9.06 25.58 -7.05
N TRP A 233 -8.81 24.40 -6.50
CA TRP A 233 -8.51 24.23 -5.09
C TRP A 233 -7.01 24.49 -4.79
N TRP A 234 -6.76 25.02 -3.58
CA TRP A 234 -5.46 25.22 -2.97
C TRP A 234 -5.47 24.72 -1.54
N LEU A 235 -4.34 24.19 -1.05
CA LEU A 235 -4.00 24.36 0.35
C LEU A 235 -3.50 25.79 0.54
N VAL A 236 -3.76 26.36 1.70
CA VAL A 236 -3.23 27.65 2.13
C VAL A 236 -2.52 27.43 3.45
N ASP A 237 -1.28 27.84 3.53
CA ASP A 237 -0.48 27.70 4.72
C ASP A 237 -0.89 28.69 5.82
N PRO A 238 -0.37 28.57 7.07
CA PRO A 238 -0.72 29.46 8.18
C PRO A 238 -0.47 30.94 7.91
N ASP A 239 0.51 31.30 7.07
CA ASP A 239 0.84 32.69 6.71
C ASP A 239 0.00 33.23 5.55
N GLY A 240 -0.77 32.36 4.89
CA GLY A 240 -1.64 32.72 3.78
C GLY A 240 -1.07 32.42 2.39
N GLY A 241 0.09 31.82 2.27
CA GLY A 241 0.65 31.39 1.00
C GLY A 241 -0.12 30.23 0.38
N ALA A 242 -0.33 30.25 -0.95
CA ALA A 242 -0.78 29.07 -1.66
C ALA A 242 0.25 27.96 -1.45
N PHE A 243 -0.22 26.80 -1.05
CA PHE A 243 0.65 25.67 -0.70
C PHE A 243 0.32 24.47 -1.59
N TRP A 244 1.31 24.00 -2.33
CA TRP A 244 1.28 22.69 -2.99
C TRP A 244 2.01 21.70 -2.09
N SER A 245 1.31 20.70 -1.57
CA SER A 245 1.92 19.70 -0.69
C SER A 245 2.79 18.74 -1.50
N ALA A 246 4.07 19.05 -1.63
CA ALA A 246 5.11 18.19 -2.20
C ALA A 246 5.68 17.31 -1.07
N GLY A 247 5.02 16.17 -0.84
CA GLY A 247 5.35 15.30 0.29
C GLY A 247 6.19 14.08 -0.09
N VAL A 248 6.86 13.51 0.92
CA VAL A 248 7.49 12.20 0.82
C VAL A 248 7.22 11.38 2.07
N ASP A 249 6.77 10.15 1.88
CA ASP A 249 6.40 9.21 2.93
C ASP A 249 7.62 8.45 3.47
N CYS A 250 7.48 7.86 4.64
CA CYS A 250 8.49 6.99 5.27
C CYS A 250 9.86 7.67 5.42
N VAL A 251 9.89 8.94 5.86
CA VAL A 251 11.15 9.61 6.23
C VAL A 251 11.61 9.04 7.56
N ILE A 252 12.30 7.92 7.50
CA ILE A 252 12.82 7.16 8.65
C ILE A 252 14.32 6.88 8.48
N PRO A 253 15.03 6.49 9.56
CA PRO A 253 16.48 6.17 9.46
C PRO A 253 16.79 4.97 8.56
N GLY A 254 15.82 4.13 8.28
CA GLY A 254 15.96 3.00 7.36
C GLY A 254 14.86 1.95 7.55
N GLU A 255 14.47 1.33 6.47
CA GLU A 255 13.55 0.21 6.47
C GLU A 255 14.19 -1.03 7.12
N THR A 256 13.35 -1.86 7.72
CA THR A 256 13.78 -3.10 8.37
C THR A 256 13.45 -4.31 7.49
N ALA A 257 14.40 -5.24 7.36
CA ALA A 257 14.22 -6.52 6.67
C ALA A 257 13.82 -7.63 7.64
N LEU A 258 13.01 -8.58 7.18
CA LEU A 258 12.80 -9.85 7.88
C LEU A 258 14.07 -10.71 7.73
N VAL A 259 14.80 -10.93 8.83
CA VAL A 259 16.04 -11.73 8.82
C VAL A 259 15.88 -13.11 9.44
N THR A 260 14.91 -13.32 10.33
CA THR A 260 14.63 -14.64 10.91
C THR A 260 14.29 -15.66 9.83
N GLY A 261 15.06 -16.76 9.80
CA GLY A 261 14.97 -17.78 8.75
C GLY A 261 15.65 -17.41 7.43
N ASN A 262 16.25 -16.21 7.32
CA ASN A 262 17.01 -15.73 6.17
C ASN A 262 18.48 -15.41 6.52
N GLU A 263 18.93 -15.77 7.72
CA GLU A 263 20.26 -15.41 8.24
C GLU A 263 21.39 -15.89 7.31
N ALA A 264 21.24 -17.07 6.71
CA ALA A 264 22.22 -17.65 5.78
C ALA A 264 22.42 -16.81 4.50
N LEU A 265 21.47 -15.94 4.17
CA LEU A 265 21.54 -15.05 3.00
C LEU A 265 22.29 -13.74 3.31
N CYS A 266 22.70 -13.49 4.56
CA CYS A 266 23.33 -12.26 5.02
C CYS A 266 24.82 -12.49 5.31
N ALA A 267 25.69 -11.64 4.77
CA ALA A 267 27.11 -11.65 5.10
C ALA A 267 27.38 -11.26 6.55
N TRP A 268 26.52 -10.43 7.12
CA TRP A 268 26.68 -9.90 8.46
C TRP A 268 25.33 -9.56 9.10
N LEU A 269 25.19 -9.99 10.34
CA LEU A 269 24.13 -9.57 11.28
C LEU A 269 24.77 -9.41 12.66
N PRO A 270 24.66 -8.24 13.29
CA PRO A 270 25.23 -8.03 14.63
C PRO A 270 24.37 -8.69 15.71
N PRO A 271 24.89 -8.85 16.95
CA PRO A 271 24.08 -9.19 18.10
C PRO A 271 22.93 -8.20 18.29
N ARG A 272 21.83 -8.68 18.81
CA ARG A 272 20.63 -7.85 19.09
C ARG A 272 20.84 -6.85 20.24
N GLU A 273 21.90 -7.03 21.00
CA GLU A 273 22.33 -6.15 22.11
C GLU A 273 23.60 -5.40 21.73
N GLY A 274 23.92 -4.32 22.48
CA GLY A 274 25.12 -3.52 22.28
C GLY A 274 24.94 -2.40 21.25
N GLU A 275 26.01 -2.02 20.57
CA GLU A 275 26.11 -0.85 19.69
C GLU A 275 25.01 -0.79 18.62
N PHE A 276 24.71 -1.93 18.00
CA PHE A 276 23.73 -2.01 16.90
C PHE A 276 22.30 -2.36 17.34
N ALA A 277 22.01 -2.36 18.65
CA ALA A 277 20.66 -2.61 19.15
C ALA A 277 19.60 -1.68 18.53
N PRO A 278 19.86 -0.38 18.27
CA PRO A 278 18.89 0.51 17.62
C PRO A 278 18.53 0.12 16.16
N ALA A 279 19.34 -0.70 15.49
CA ALA A 279 19.06 -1.19 14.15
C ALA A 279 18.11 -2.41 14.15
N TRP A 280 17.82 -2.99 15.30
CA TRP A 280 16.87 -4.09 15.48
C TRP A 280 15.48 -3.57 15.86
N ARG A 281 14.45 -4.12 15.23
CA ARG A 281 13.05 -3.92 15.60
C ARG A 281 12.44 -5.27 15.99
N GLY A 282 12.42 -5.50 17.30
CA GLY A 282 12.08 -6.81 17.81
C GLY A 282 13.11 -7.88 17.45
N PRO A 283 12.78 -9.18 17.58
CA PRO A 283 13.74 -10.26 17.33
C PRO A 283 13.99 -10.56 15.84
N ASP A 284 13.08 -10.15 14.95
CA ASP A 284 13.00 -10.67 13.59
C ASP A 284 13.41 -9.67 12.50
N LEU A 285 13.43 -8.37 12.83
CA LEU A 285 13.61 -7.32 11.84
C LEU A 285 14.91 -6.54 12.09
N PHE A 286 15.74 -6.38 11.04
CA PHE A 286 17.00 -5.66 11.09
C PHE A 286 17.11 -4.61 9.98
N SER A 287 17.65 -3.43 10.31
CA SER A 287 17.90 -2.32 9.39
C SER A 287 19.39 -2.11 9.15
N TRP A 288 19.90 -2.51 7.98
CA TRP A 288 21.27 -2.17 7.58
C TRP A 288 21.47 -0.66 7.43
N ALA A 289 20.47 0.06 6.93
CA ALA A 289 20.55 1.51 6.76
C ALA A 289 20.75 2.22 8.11
N THR A 290 20.03 1.82 9.17
CA THR A 290 20.27 2.33 10.53
C THR A 290 21.63 1.90 11.06
N ALA A 291 22.07 0.67 10.81
CA ALA A 291 23.40 0.20 11.20
C ALA A 291 24.52 1.01 10.49
N ASN A 292 24.32 1.41 9.24
CA ASN A 292 25.24 2.27 8.49
C ASN A 292 25.36 3.67 9.11
N LEU A 293 24.28 4.24 9.63
CA LEU A 293 24.31 5.48 10.40
C LEU A 293 25.08 5.32 11.71
N ILE A 294 24.87 4.21 12.44
CA ILE A 294 25.60 3.91 13.67
C ILE A 294 27.10 3.77 13.37
N ARG A 295 27.51 3.09 12.30
CA ARG A 295 28.93 3.02 11.87
C ARG A 295 29.52 4.39 11.58
N ALA A 296 28.73 5.29 11.00
CA ALA A 296 29.21 6.63 10.65
C ALA A 296 29.28 7.58 11.85
N PHE A 297 28.34 7.52 12.78
CA PHE A 297 28.16 8.56 13.80
C PHE A 297 28.18 8.04 15.24
N GLY A 298 28.31 6.72 15.47
CA GLY A 298 28.26 6.14 16.82
C GLY A 298 26.95 6.48 17.53
N ASP A 299 27.03 6.85 18.79
CA ASP A 299 25.88 7.23 19.62
C ASP A 299 25.09 8.44 19.07
N GLY A 300 25.73 9.32 18.29
CA GLY A 300 25.13 10.49 17.64
C GLY A 300 24.45 10.20 16.29
N TRP A 301 24.14 8.95 16.00
CA TRP A 301 23.62 8.53 14.68
C TRP A 301 22.29 9.20 14.33
N LYS A 302 21.40 9.42 15.31
CA LYS A 302 20.08 10.00 15.06
C LYS A 302 20.19 11.50 14.69
N GLU A 303 21.06 12.24 15.34
CA GLU A 303 21.37 13.63 15.01
C GLU A 303 22.07 13.75 13.66
N GLY A 304 23.01 12.85 13.36
CA GLY A 304 23.66 12.75 12.05
C GLY A 304 22.66 12.53 10.94
N TRP A 305 21.78 11.55 11.10
CA TRP A 305 20.68 11.27 10.18
C TRP A 305 19.75 12.45 10.01
N THR A 306 19.31 13.09 11.10
CA THR A 306 18.40 14.24 11.06
C THR A 306 18.99 15.38 10.23
N ARG A 307 20.29 15.71 10.40
CA ARG A 307 20.97 16.74 9.61
C ARG A 307 21.01 16.40 8.12
N LEU A 308 21.45 15.17 7.80
CA LEU A 308 21.53 14.67 6.43
C LEU A 308 20.17 14.72 5.74
N THR A 309 19.16 14.16 6.39
CA THR A 309 17.82 14.01 5.83
C THR A 309 17.13 15.36 5.64
N ARG A 310 17.19 16.25 6.65
CA ARG A 310 16.62 17.60 6.52
C ARG A 310 17.26 18.37 5.35
N ARG A 311 18.59 18.30 5.22
CA ARG A 311 19.30 18.96 4.12
C ARG A 311 18.93 18.40 2.76
N ALA A 312 18.84 17.09 2.64
CA ALA A 312 18.47 16.42 1.39
C ALA A 312 17.02 16.76 1.00
N LEU A 313 16.05 16.63 1.92
CA LEU A 313 14.65 16.98 1.69
C LEU A 313 14.49 18.42 1.18
N THR A 314 15.04 19.38 1.91
CA THR A 314 14.93 20.80 1.53
C THR A 314 15.71 21.13 0.27
N GLY A 315 16.83 20.45 0.01
CA GLY A 315 17.64 20.61 -1.20
C GLY A 315 16.93 20.12 -2.45
N ILE A 316 16.17 19.05 -2.34
CA ILE A 316 15.34 18.46 -3.43
C ILE A 316 14.00 19.22 -3.57
N GLY A 317 13.63 20.05 -2.58
CA GLY A 317 12.44 20.88 -2.63
C GLY A 317 11.16 20.21 -2.07
N PHE A 318 11.25 19.08 -1.36
CA PHE A 318 10.12 18.57 -0.58
C PHE A 318 9.79 19.55 0.56
N ASN A 319 8.52 19.87 0.71
CA ASN A 319 8.02 20.79 1.73
C ASN A 319 7.11 20.12 2.77
N THR A 320 6.81 18.84 2.62
CA THR A 320 5.92 18.10 3.53
C THR A 320 6.55 16.75 3.90
N VAL A 321 6.70 16.51 5.21
CA VAL A 321 7.05 15.19 5.73
C VAL A 321 5.77 14.32 5.73
N GLY A 322 5.80 13.24 4.95
CA GLY A 322 4.65 12.40 4.68
C GLY A 322 4.38 11.35 5.76
N ASN A 323 3.47 10.44 5.48
CA ASN A 323 3.05 9.38 6.39
C ASN A 323 4.19 8.43 6.78
N TRP A 324 4.06 7.80 7.96
CA TRP A 324 4.98 6.80 8.53
C TRP A 324 6.42 7.28 8.70
N SER A 325 6.63 8.57 8.71
CA SER A 325 7.90 9.18 9.01
C SER A 325 8.24 9.11 10.51
N ASP A 326 9.53 9.22 10.85
CA ASP A 326 9.97 9.31 12.25
C ASP A 326 9.29 10.49 12.94
N GLY A 327 8.62 10.21 14.06
CA GLY A 327 7.79 11.21 14.73
C GLY A 327 8.58 12.37 15.34
N ASP A 328 9.80 12.11 15.80
CA ASP A 328 10.68 13.15 16.34
C ASP A 328 11.20 14.03 15.19
N PHE A 329 11.54 13.42 14.06
CA PHE A 329 11.93 14.14 12.85
C PHE A 329 10.78 15.00 12.33
N ALA A 330 9.59 14.44 12.14
CA ALA A 330 8.43 15.17 11.61
C ALA A 330 8.13 16.42 12.44
N ARG A 331 8.06 16.29 13.78
CA ARG A 331 7.77 17.40 14.69
C ARG A 331 8.97 18.35 14.92
N GLY A 332 10.21 17.85 14.80
CA GLY A 332 11.41 18.60 15.09
C GLY A 332 12.11 19.22 13.87
N SER A 333 11.75 18.82 12.65
CA SER A 333 12.41 19.30 11.42
C SER A 333 12.13 20.77 11.09
N GLY A 334 11.01 21.31 11.59
CA GLY A 334 10.52 22.64 11.21
C GLY A 334 9.82 22.68 9.84
N LEU A 335 9.66 21.53 9.19
CA LEU A 335 8.87 21.40 7.96
C LEU A 335 7.40 21.11 8.29
N PRO A 336 6.47 21.49 7.42
CA PRO A 336 5.12 20.97 7.44
C PRO A 336 5.11 19.43 7.40
N TYR A 337 4.13 18.82 8.06
CA TYR A 337 4.01 17.37 8.07
C TYR A 337 2.55 16.91 8.14
N VAL A 338 2.30 15.68 7.76
CA VAL A 338 1.01 14.99 7.94
C VAL A 338 1.17 13.85 8.93
N TRP A 339 0.07 13.42 9.56
CA TRP A 339 0.12 12.40 10.59
C TRP A 339 -0.91 11.29 10.36
N PRO A 340 -0.49 10.02 10.25
CA PRO A 340 -1.42 8.89 10.21
C PRO A 340 -1.85 8.53 11.64
N LEU A 341 -3.15 8.58 11.92
CA LEU A 341 -3.66 8.11 13.19
C LEU A 341 -3.58 6.58 13.28
N ALA A 342 -3.20 6.05 14.43
CA ALA A 342 -3.05 4.62 14.66
C ALA A 342 -4.32 4.01 15.27
N GLY A 343 -4.58 2.70 14.98
CA GLY A 343 -5.68 1.98 15.62
C GLY A 343 -7.05 2.51 15.22
N PHE A 344 -7.34 2.63 13.92
CA PHE A 344 -8.65 3.03 13.41
C PHE A 344 -9.79 2.26 14.12
N PRO A 345 -10.93 2.89 14.44
CA PRO A 345 -12.00 2.26 15.19
C PRO A 345 -12.47 0.95 14.57
N THR A 346 -12.62 -0.07 15.39
CA THR A 346 -13.15 -1.37 15.01
C THR A 346 -14.13 -1.85 16.08
N THR A 347 -14.71 -3.04 15.91
CA THR A 347 -15.57 -3.72 16.87
C THR A 347 -15.03 -5.12 17.15
N ALA A 348 -15.49 -5.77 18.20
CA ALA A 348 -15.05 -7.11 18.60
C ALA A 348 -15.20 -8.15 17.47
N THR A 349 -16.18 -7.96 16.60
CA THR A 349 -16.38 -8.75 15.38
C THR A 349 -16.42 -7.84 14.16
N THR A 350 -15.89 -8.31 13.03
CA THR A 350 -15.95 -7.61 11.75
C THR A 350 -16.96 -8.28 10.80
N ILE A 351 -17.53 -7.51 9.90
CA ILE A 351 -18.50 -7.99 8.90
C ILE A 351 -17.79 -8.77 7.80
N PHE A 352 -16.85 -8.11 7.16
CA PHE A 352 -16.07 -8.64 6.06
C PHE A 352 -14.67 -8.06 6.15
N ARG A 353 -13.63 -8.89 6.11
CA ARG A 353 -12.24 -8.45 6.32
C ARG A 353 -12.14 -7.61 7.59
N ASP A 354 -11.74 -6.35 7.47
CA ASP A 354 -11.56 -5.41 8.57
C ASP A 354 -12.71 -4.37 8.70
N PHE A 355 -13.87 -4.60 8.05
CA PHE A 355 -15.03 -3.71 8.18
C PHE A 355 -15.81 -4.00 9.48
N PRO A 356 -15.95 -3.02 10.40
CA PRO A 356 -16.61 -3.21 11.69
C PRO A 356 -18.13 -3.16 11.60
N ASP A 357 -18.83 -3.55 12.69
CA ASP A 357 -20.25 -3.28 12.90
C ASP A 357 -20.44 -1.80 13.26
N VAL A 358 -20.47 -0.95 12.23
CA VAL A 358 -20.41 0.53 12.37
C VAL A 358 -21.58 1.15 13.12
N PHE A 359 -22.70 0.43 13.28
CA PHE A 359 -23.86 0.89 14.06
C PHE A 359 -23.83 0.38 15.50
N ALA A 360 -22.80 -0.38 15.90
CA ALA A 360 -22.62 -0.78 17.29
C ALA A 360 -22.20 0.40 18.18
N PRO A 361 -22.72 0.52 19.40
CA PRO A 361 -22.26 1.51 20.37
C PRO A 361 -20.75 1.46 20.63
N GLU A 362 -20.15 0.25 20.54
CA GLU A 362 -18.72 0.02 20.64
C GLU A 362 -17.93 0.83 19.60
N TYR A 363 -18.41 0.91 18.35
CA TYR A 363 -17.74 1.67 17.30
C TYR A 363 -17.67 3.16 17.64
N HIS A 364 -18.73 3.75 18.17
CA HIS A 364 -18.74 5.14 18.64
C HIS A 364 -17.78 5.37 19.80
N THR A 365 -17.74 4.45 20.76
CA THR A 365 -16.83 4.52 21.91
C THR A 365 -15.37 4.46 21.45
N ASN A 366 -15.07 3.55 20.53
CA ASN A 366 -13.73 3.38 19.99
C ASN A 366 -13.32 4.57 19.10
N ALA A 367 -14.24 5.17 18.35
CA ALA A 367 -13.99 6.40 17.60
C ALA A 367 -13.66 7.58 18.52
N ALA A 368 -14.35 7.72 19.65
CA ALA A 368 -14.04 8.77 20.63
C ALA A 368 -12.65 8.57 21.27
N ALA A 369 -12.28 7.32 21.59
CA ALA A 369 -10.94 7.00 22.10
C ALA A 369 -9.84 7.24 21.05
N PHE A 370 -10.07 6.82 19.79
CA PHE A 370 -9.19 7.05 18.66
C PHE A 370 -8.86 8.53 18.46
N ALA A 371 -9.85 9.40 18.54
CA ALA A 371 -9.69 10.82 18.36
C ALA A 371 -8.78 11.49 19.41
N GLN A 372 -8.63 10.90 20.62
CA GLN A 372 -7.80 11.48 21.69
C GLN A 372 -6.32 11.60 21.32
N GLN A 373 -5.83 10.85 20.33
CA GLN A 373 -4.47 10.99 19.81
C GLN A 373 -4.17 12.43 19.36
N LEU A 374 -5.18 13.13 18.84
CA LEU A 374 -5.03 14.51 18.35
C LEU A 374 -4.73 15.53 19.47
N THR A 375 -4.95 15.20 20.73
CA THR A 375 -4.63 16.07 21.87
C THR A 375 -3.13 16.42 21.90
N ALA A 376 -2.26 15.51 21.45
CA ALA A 376 -0.81 15.72 21.40
C ALA A 376 -0.35 16.74 20.35
N PHE A 377 -1.22 17.13 19.43
CA PHE A 377 -0.90 18.01 18.30
C PHE A 377 -1.57 19.39 18.39
N GLN A 378 -2.44 19.61 19.38
CA GLN A 378 -3.12 20.89 19.54
C GLN A 378 -2.13 22.04 19.62
N GLY A 379 -2.28 23.03 18.73
CA GLY A 379 -1.39 24.20 18.65
C GLY A 379 -0.19 24.06 17.71
N ASP A 380 0.07 22.88 17.15
CA ASP A 380 1.19 22.68 16.22
C ASP A 380 0.86 23.24 14.82
N LYS A 381 1.51 24.34 14.46
CA LYS A 381 1.27 25.03 13.18
C LYS A 381 1.91 24.33 11.97
N ASN A 382 2.83 23.40 12.20
CA ASN A 382 3.46 22.63 11.14
C ASN A 382 2.64 21.38 10.76
N LEU A 383 1.70 20.93 11.60
CA LEU A 383 0.80 19.86 11.23
C LEU A 383 -0.20 20.37 10.18
N VAL A 384 -0.09 19.87 8.95
CA VAL A 384 -1.06 20.14 7.86
C VAL A 384 -2.40 19.50 8.18
N GLY A 385 -2.35 18.24 8.60
CA GLY A 385 -3.53 17.46 8.93
C GLY A 385 -3.20 16.01 9.25
N TYR A 386 -4.26 15.25 9.52
CA TYR A 386 -4.16 13.84 9.89
C TYR A 386 -4.97 12.96 8.93
N PHE A 387 -4.46 11.77 8.69
CA PHE A 387 -5.21 10.73 7.98
C PHE A 387 -5.90 9.81 9.00
N LEU A 388 -7.15 9.49 8.73
CA LEU A 388 -7.93 8.57 9.57
C LEU A 388 -7.43 7.15 9.44
N ARG A 389 -7.13 6.73 8.21
CA ARG A 389 -6.73 5.37 7.87
C ARG A 389 -5.93 5.36 6.58
N ASN A 390 -5.27 4.23 6.30
CA ASN A 390 -4.68 3.93 5.01
C ASN A 390 -5.24 2.62 4.46
N GLU A 391 -5.75 2.65 3.22
CA GLU A 391 -6.10 1.49 2.41
C GLU A 391 -6.86 0.40 3.19
N PRO A 392 -8.11 0.64 3.64
CA PRO A 392 -8.85 -0.38 4.37
C PRO A 392 -8.98 -1.66 3.55
N LEU A 393 -8.71 -2.82 4.16
CA LEU A 393 -8.65 -4.11 3.44
C LEU A 393 -9.97 -4.48 2.79
N TRP A 394 -11.11 -4.10 3.38
CA TRP A 394 -12.43 -4.34 2.83
C TRP A 394 -12.68 -3.62 1.50
N ALA A 395 -11.96 -2.52 1.22
CA ALA A 395 -12.08 -1.75 -0.01
C ALA A 395 -11.23 -2.29 -1.17
N PHE A 396 -10.43 -3.34 -0.95
CA PHE A 396 -9.67 -4.01 -2.02
C PHE A 396 -10.59 -4.92 -2.86
N GLY A 397 -11.33 -4.33 -3.78
CA GLY A 397 -12.25 -4.98 -4.69
C GLY A 397 -13.64 -4.32 -4.71
N ALA A 398 -14.47 -4.74 -5.65
CA ALA A 398 -15.86 -4.27 -5.80
C ALA A 398 -16.80 -5.19 -5.00
N PHE A 399 -16.94 -4.94 -3.71
CA PHE A 399 -17.80 -5.71 -2.81
C PHE A 399 -18.99 -4.89 -2.34
N HIS A 400 -20.16 -5.53 -2.24
CA HIS A 400 -21.36 -4.95 -1.62
C HIS A 400 -21.41 -5.39 -0.15
N LEU A 401 -21.05 -4.50 0.77
CA LEU A 401 -20.88 -4.81 2.20
C LEU A 401 -22.12 -5.43 2.85
N ALA A 402 -23.30 -4.98 2.48
CA ALA A 402 -24.53 -5.55 3.02
C ALA A 402 -24.80 -6.97 2.51
N GLU A 403 -24.41 -7.29 1.28
CA GLU A 403 -24.46 -8.68 0.78
C GLU A 403 -23.45 -9.55 1.53
N GLU A 404 -22.19 -9.07 1.68
CA GLU A 404 -21.16 -9.76 2.46
C GLU A 404 -21.64 -10.02 3.89
N MET A 405 -22.26 -9.03 4.53
CA MET A 405 -22.85 -9.18 5.85
C MET A 405 -23.90 -10.31 5.92
N LEU A 406 -24.78 -10.39 4.94
CA LEU A 406 -25.82 -11.42 4.93
C LEU A 406 -25.29 -12.83 4.67
N LEU A 407 -24.15 -12.98 4.00
CA LEU A 407 -23.47 -14.26 3.81
C LEU A 407 -22.81 -14.79 5.08
N GLN A 408 -22.46 -13.90 6.01
CA GLN A 408 -21.78 -14.25 7.26
C GLN A 408 -22.75 -14.74 8.34
N ASN A 409 -22.17 -15.30 9.40
CA ASN A 409 -22.92 -15.63 10.61
C ASN A 409 -23.59 -14.35 11.18
N PRO A 410 -24.90 -14.37 11.49
CA PRO A 410 -25.61 -13.20 12.02
C PRO A 410 -24.97 -12.57 13.26
N ALA A 411 -24.32 -13.36 14.11
CA ALA A 411 -23.64 -12.87 15.29
C ALA A 411 -22.44 -11.93 15.02
N ARG A 412 -21.92 -11.89 13.77
CA ARG A 412 -20.79 -11.00 13.42
C ARG A 412 -21.19 -9.53 13.33
N ALA A 413 -22.45 -9.20 13.01
CA ALA A 413 -22.89 -7.83 12.77
C ALA A 413 -24.34 -7.57 13.29
N PRO A 414 -24.62 -7.80 14.57
CA PRO A 414 -26.00 -7.74 15.07
C PRO A 414 -26.61 -6.34 15.00
N HIS A 415 -25.80 -5.27 15.06
CA HIS A 415 -26.31 -3.89 14.99
C HIS A 415 -26.55 -3.46 13.54
N CYS A 416 -25.63 -3.73 12.61
CA CYS A 416 -25.86 -3.46 11.20
C CYS A 416 -27.08 -4.21 10.66
N ARG A 417 -27.29 -5.47 11.07
CA ARG A 417 -28.46 -6.25 10.64
C ARG A 417 -29.78 -5.71 11.14
N ARG A 418 -29.85 -5.25 12.39
CA ARG A 418 -31.06 -4.56 12.92
C ARG A 418 -31.30 -3.24 12.19
N THR A 419 -30.21 -2.46 11.97
CA THR A 419 -30.30 -1.21 11.23
C THR A 419 -30.74 -1.43 9.79
N LEU A 420 -30.32 -2.54 9.14
CA LEU A 420 -30.82 -2.92 7.82
C LEU A 420 -32.33 -3.17 7.84
N ALA A 421 -32.85 -3.91 8.84
CA ALA A 421 -34.28 -4.16 8.98
C ALA A 421 -35.08 -2.85 9.13
N ASP A 422 -34.57 -1.93 9.95
CA ASP A 422 -35.20 -0.61 10.16
C ASP A 422 -35.12 0.28 8.91
N HIS A 423 -33.98 0.25 8.21
CA HIS A 423 -33.77 0.96 6.94
C HIS A 423 -34.78 0.51 5.88
N LEU A 424 -34.93 -0.80 5.69
CA LEU A 424 -35.87 -1.35 4.72
C LEU A 424 -37.32 -1.14 5.15
N ARG A 425 -37.62 -1.24 6.44
CA ARG A 425 -38.98 -0.92 6.95
C ARG A 425 -39.35 0.54 6.62
N ALA A 426 -38.40 1.48 6.76
CA ALA A 426 -38.64 2.88 6.38
C ALA A 426 -38.76 3.04 4.86
N ALA A 427 -37.90 2.40 4.06
CA ALA A 427 -37.90 2.47 2.60
C ALA A 427 -39.24 1.97 1.99
N TYR A 428 -39.81 0.91 2.58
CA TYR A 428 -41.08 0.34 2.14
C TYR A 428 -42.29 0.96 2.87
N GLY A 429 -42.09 2.01 3.66
CA GLY A 429 -43.17 2.66 4.40
C GLY A 429 -43.94 1.75 5.38
N GLY A 430 -43.26 0.74 5.92
CA GLY A 430 -43.84 -0.32 6.77
C GLY A 430 -44.65 -1.37 6.03
N ASN A 431 -44.75 -1.32 4.70
CA ASN A 431 -45.49 -2.31 3.89
C ASN A 431 -44.70 -3.60 3.71
N GLU A 432 -44.85 -4.51 4.67
CA GLU A 432 -44.13 -5.82 4.67
C GLU A 432 -44.54 -6.68 3.47
N ALA A 433 -45.75 -6.63 2.99
CA ALA A 433 -46.15 -7.40 1.82
C ALA A 433 -45.45 -6.96 0.54
N ALA A 434 -45.26 -5.64 0.35
CA ALA A 434 -44.51 -5.10 -0.77
C ALA A 434 -43.02 -5.50 -0.67
N PHE A 435 -42.42 -5.42 0.53
CA PHE A 435 -41.08 -5.87 0.80
C PHE A 435 -40.87 -7.35 0.46
N LEU A 436 -41.74 -8.25 0.97
CA LEU A 436 -41.65 -9.69 0.70
C LEU A 436 -41.78 -10.01 -0.79
N THR A 437 -42.65 -9.27 -1.51
CA THR A 437 -42.78 -9.42 -2.96
C THR A 437 -41.48 -9.01 -3.67
N ALA A 438 -40.92 -7.86 -3.32
CA ALA A 438 -39.66 -7.35 -3.93
C ALA A 438 -38.48 -8.27 -3.66
N TRP A 439 -38.42 -8.88 -2.48
CA TRP A 439 -37.37 -9.83 -2.09
C TRP A 439 -37.64 -11.28 -2.48
N GLY A 440 -38.73 -11.57 -3.24
CA GLY A 440 -39.05 -12.90 -3.71
C GLY A 440 -39.33 -13.93 -2.61
N GLY A 441 -39.71 -13.47 -1.41
CA GLY A 441 -39.95 -14.34 -0.26
C GLY A 441 -38.68 -14.90 0.39
N LEU A 442 -37.51 -14.31 0.12
CA LEU A 442 -36.21 -14.75 0.66
C LEU A 442 -36.19 -14.75 2.19
N VAL A 443 -36.92 -13.85 2.81
CA VAL A 443 -37.09 -13.72 4.26
C VAL A 443 -38.59 -13.70 4.60
N SER A 444 -38.95 -13.90 5.88
CA SER A 444 -40.33 -13.92 6.33
C SER A 444 -40.87 -12.58 6.86
N GLY A 445 -40.07 -11.54 6.84
CA GLY A 445 -40.41 -10.19 7.29
C GLY A 445 -39.16 -9.36 7.54
N PHE A 446 -39.32 -8.06 7.84
CA PHE A 446 -38.21 -7.14 8.12
C PHE A 446 -37.33 -7.66 9.28
N ASP A 447 -37.94 -8.05 10.39
CA ASP A 447 -37.21 -8.47 11.58
C ASP A 447 -36.43 -9.77 11.38
N ALA A 448 -36.88 -10.61 10.43
CA ALA A 448 -36.20 -11.84 10.08
C ALA A 448 -34.79 -11.60 9.48
N LEU A 449 -34.52 -10.41 8.92
CA LEU A 449 -33.19 -10.04 8.40
C LEU A 449 -32.10 -10.07 9.46
N ALA A 450 -32.45 -9.79 10.72
CA ALA A 450 -31.47 -9.78 11.81
C ALA A 450 -30.79 -11.14 11.99
N GLU A 451 -31.52 -12.22 11.78
CA GLU A 451 -31.05 -13.62 11.94
C GLU A 451 -30.87 -14.35 10.60
N HIS A 452 -31.22 -13.70 9.49
CA HIS A 452 -31.13 -14.34 8.17
C HIS A 452 -29.66 -14.53 7.74
N ARG A 453 -29.35 -15.71 7.25
CA ARG A 453 -28.09 -15.97 6.55
C ARG A 453 -28.37 -16.34 5.11
N LEU A 454 -27.84 -15.55 4.18
CA LEU A 454 -27.91 -15.81 2.76
C LEU A 454 -27.05 -17.03 2.42
N ALA A 455 -27.62 -17.99 1.72
CA ALA A 455 -26.87 -19.18 1.30
C ALA A 455 -25.99 -18.88 0.07
N ASP A 456 -26.53 -18.08 -0.86
CA ASP A 456 -25.87 -17.70 -2.10
C ASP A 456 -26.37 -16.32 -2.56
N ARG A 457 -25.51 -15.54 -3.22
CA ARG A 457 -25.84 -14.25 -3.84
C ARG A 457 -26.86 -14.40 -4.97
N ASP A 458 -26.87 -15.54 -5.66
CA ASP A 458 -27.77 -15.80 -6.79
C ASP A 458 -29.24 -15.89 -6.36
N ALA A 459 -29.51 -16.08 -5.08
CA ALA A 459 -30.86 -16.03 -4.52
C ALA A 459 -31.45 -14.61 -4.44
N LEU A 460 -30.62 -13.56 -4.54
CA LEU A 460 -31.06 -12.17 -4.45
C LEU A 460 -31.79 -11.72 -5.72
N THR A 461 -32.97 -11.14 -5.55
CA THR A 461 -33.68 -10.43 -6.62
C THR A 461 -32.94 -9.12 -6.96
N GLU A 462 -33.25 -8.52 -8.12
CA GLU A 462 -32.71 -7.20 -8.50
C GLU A 462 -33.10 -6.12 -7.47
N ALA A 463 -34.33 -6.15 -6.96
CA ALA A 463 -34.78 -5.22 -5.91
C ALA A 463 -34.01 -5.41 -4.61
N ALA A 464 -33.78 -6.65 -4.18
CA ALA A 464 -32.98 -6.92 -2.98
C ALA A 464 -31.51 -6.44 -3.13
N ARG A 465 -30.90 -6.62 -4.32
CA ARG A 465 -29.56 -6.09 -4.60
C ARG A 465 -29.52 -4.56 -4.54
N ALA A 466 -30.50 -3.88 -5.10
CA ALA A 466 -30.59 -2.41 -5.07
C ALA A 466 -30.76 -1.90 -3.63
N ASP A 467 -31.61 -2.52 -2.82
CA ASP A 467 -31.81 -2.21 -1.41
C ASP A 467 -30.52 -2.41 -0.60
N LEU A 468 -29.84 -3.52 -0.78
CA LEU A 468 -28.55 -3.83 -0.12
C LEU A 468 -27.44 -2.88 -0.57
N GLY A 469 -27.42 -2.46 -1.84
CA GLY A 469 -26.51 -1.45 -2.35
C GLY A 469 -26.71 -0.10 -1.64
N THR A 470 -27.97 0.32 -1.50
CA THR A 470 -28.31 1.56 -0.75
C THR A 470 -27.87 1.49 0.71
N PHE A 471 -28.05 0.35 1.35
CA PHE A 471 -27.62 0.15 2.73
C PHE A 471 -26.10 0.06 2.86
N SER A 472 -25.40 -0.56 1.90
CA SER A 472 -23.92 -0.58 1.85
C SER A 472 -23.33 0.84 1.87
N ARG A 473 -23.93 1.77 1.12
CA ARG A 473 -23.54 3.19 1.14
C ARG A 473 -23.75 3.82 2.53
N ALA A 474 -24.86 3.52 3.21
CA ALA A 474 -25.10 3.99 4.56
C ALA A 474 -24.09 3.44 5.59
N MET A 475 -23.65 2.19 5.40
CA MET A 475 -22.59 1.61 6.21
C MET A 475 -21.25 2.32 6.00
N ILE A 476 -20.87 2.62 4.75
CA ILE A 476 -19.63 3.33 4.42
C ILE A 476 -19.68 4.78 4.91
N ASP A 477 -20.82 5.45 4.76
CA ASP A 477 -21.02 6.80 5.31
C ASP A 477 -20.76 6.82 6.83
N ALA A 478 -21.35 5.90 7.59
CA ALA A 478 -21.13 5.78 9.02
C ALA A 478 -19.66 5.47 9.36
N TYR A 479 -19.01 4.59 8.56
CA TYR A 479 -17.60 4.21 8.71
C TYR A 479 -16.65 5.40 8.65
N VAL A 480 -16.92 6.37 7.78
CA VAL A 480 -16.09 7.58 7.62
C VAL A 480 -16.54 8.69 8.57
N ARG A 481 -17.84 8.94 8.67
CA ARG A 481 -18.42 10.11 9.37
C ARG A 481 -18.26 10.04 10.88
N ILE A 482 -18.44 8.87 11.49
CA ILE A 482 -18.36 8.70 12.95
C ILE A 482 -16.96 9.06 13.48
N PRO A 483 -15.85 8.47 12.98
CA PRO A 483 -14.52 8.87 13.45
C PRO A 483 -14.15 10.30 13.03
N SER A 484 -14.60 10.79 11.86
CA SER A 484 -14.38 12.18 11.45
C SER A 484 -14.98 13.17 12.44
N ALA A 485 -16.21 12.94 12.88
CA ALA A 485 -16.89 13.79 13.87
C ALA A 485 -16.19 13.74 15.23
N ALA A 486 -15.74 12.56 15.68
CA ALA A 486 -15.00 12.41 16.92
C ALA A 486 -13.66 13.18 16.86
N CYS A 487 -12.92 13.07 15.77
CA CYS A 487 -11.65 13.81 15.58
C CYS A 487 -11.89 15.33 15.56
N ARG A 488 -12.91 15.81 14.85
CA ARG A 488 -13.25 17.23 14.79
C ARG A 488 -13.63 17.80 16.16
N ALA A 489 -14.24 17.00 17.02
CA ALA A 489 -14.59 17.41 18.39
C ALA A 489 -13.34 17.62 19.27
N VAL A 490 -12.27 16.88 19.03
CA VAL A 490 -11.00 17.00 19.77
C VAL A 490 -10.10 18.08 19.16
N ASP A 491 -10.02 18.12 17.84
CA ASP A 491 -9.18 19.05 17.09
C ASP A 491 -9.98 19.73 15.96
N PRO A 492 -10.45 20.96 16.19
CA PRO A 492 -11.23 21.70 15.20
C PRO A 492 -10.36 22.40 14.13
N TYR A 493 -9.04 22.43 14.27
CA TYR A 493 -8.16 23.28 13.48
C TYR A 493 -7.39 22.55 12.38
N HIS A 494 -6.83 21.37 12.68
CA HIS A 494 -6.08 20.61 11.69
C HIS A 494 -7.00 19.91 10.71
N LEU A 495 -6.52 19.74 9.47
CA LEU A 495 -7.30 19.14 8.40
C LEU A 495 -7.47 17.63 8.60
N ASN A 496 -8.69 17.15 8.43
CA ASN A 496 -8.96 15.74 8.24
C ASN A 496 -8.70 15.39 6.78
N LEU A 497 -7.58 14.69 6.52
CA LEU A 497 -7.11 14.34 5.18
C LEU A 497 -7.74 13.05 4.63
N GLY A 498 -8.65 12.42 5.36
CA GLY A 498 -9.45 11.30 4.88
C GLY A 498 -8.79 9.93 5.03
N MET A 499 -9.11 9.02 4.08
CA MET A 499 -8.92 7.58 4.23
C MET A 499 -7.75 7.01 3.43
N ARG A 500 -7.11 7.76 2.54
CA ARG A 500 -6.08 7.27 1.60
C ARG A 500 -6.53 5.99 0.88
N TRP A 501 -7.60 6.09 0.11
CA TRP A 501 -8.14 4.96 -0.64
C TRP A 501 -7.11 4.43 -1.64
N ALA A 502 -6.92 3.10 -1.70
CA ALA A 502 -5.99 2.48 -2.66
C ALA A 502 -6.44 2.72 -4.12
N TRP A 503 -7.75 2.62 -4.36
CA TRP A 503 -8.45 3.00 -5.59
C TRP A 503 -9.96 3.09 -5.31
N ILE A 504 -10.69 3.69 -6.22
CA ILE A 504 -12.17 3.79 -6.12
C ILE A 504 -12.77 2.67 -6.97
N ALA A 505 -12.96 1.49 -6.38
CA ALA A 505 -13.52 0.33 -7.05
C ALA A 505 -15.01 0.53 -7.42
N THR A 506 -15.76 1.24 -6.57
CA THR A 506 -17.17 1.61 -6.79
C THR A 506 -17.43 3.00 -6.22
N ASP A 507 -18.47 3.68 -6.72
CA ASP A 507 -18.88 5.00 -6.21
C ASP A 507 -19.38 4.96 -4.76
N ASP A 508 -19.67 3.80 -4.22
CA ASP A 508 -20.05 3.64 -2.81
C ASP A 508 -18.94 4.09 -1.86
N LEU A 509 -17.66 3.97 -2.27
CA LEU A 509 -16.50 4.43 -1.50
C LEU A 509 -16.45 5.97 -1.32
N LEU A 510 -17.24 6.71 -2.09
CA LEU A 510 -17.36 8.17 -1.94
C LEU A 510 -18.31 8.57 -0.81
N ALA A 511 -19.09 7.62 -0.26
CA ALA A 511 -20.04 7.92 0.83
C ALA A 511 -19.29 8.39 2.09
N GLY A 512 -19.79 9.44 2.72
CA GLY A 512 -19.23 10.04 3.94
C GLY A 512 -17.97 10.90 3.72
N SER A 513 -17.45 11.00 2.50
CA SER A 513 -16.22 11.74 2.20
C SER A 513 -16.35 13.26 2.42
N ASP A 514 -17.54 13.80 2.39
CA ASP A 514 -17.84 15.20 2.71
C ASP A 514 -17.59 15.56 4.20
N ALA A 515 -17.47 14.55 5.07
CA ALA A 515 -17.09 14.72 6.47
C ALA A 515 -15.59 15.00 6.66
N CYS A 516 -14.77 14.75 5.64
CA CYS A 516 -13.35 15.10 5.61
C CYS A 516 -13.14 16.52 5.04
N ASP A 517 -11.96 17.12 5.26
CA ASP A 517 -11.57 18.39 4.63
C ASP A 517 -10.89 18.19 3.27
N VAL A 518 -10.34 16.99 3.07
CA VAL A 518 -9.63 16.57 1.86
C VAL A 518 -10.02 15.13 1.54
N PHE A 519 -10.24 14.83 0.26
CA PHE A 519 -10.33 13.46 -0.22
C PHE A 519 -8.93 12.95 -0.56
N SER A 520 -8.47 11.85 0.01
CA SER A 520 -7.14 11.31 -0.28
C SER A 520 -7.21 9.97 -1.02
N LEU A 521 -6.37 9.85 -2.04
CA LEU A 521 -6.30 8.71 -2.96
C LEU A 521 -4.84 8.31 -3.17
N ASN A 522 -4.54 7.03 -3.05
CA ASN A 522 -3.27 6.46 -3.50
C ASN A 522 -3.43 6.02 -4.96
N THR A 523 -2.42 6.25 -5.79
CA THR A 523 -2.49 5.86 -7.21
C THR A 523 -1.11 5.55 -7.76
N TYR A 524 -0.96 4.35 -8.29
CA TYR A 524 0.29 3.85 -8.84
C TYR A 524 0.17 3.70 -10.36
N GLU A 525 -0.03 4.84 -11.02
CA GLU A 525 -0.12 4.98 -12.48
C GLU A 525 0.88 6.04 -12.97
N PHE A 526 1.17 6.09 -14.28
CA PHE A 526 2.02 7.15 -14.82
C PHE A 526 1.36 8.53 -14.86
N GLN A 527 0.04 8.54 -14.80
CA GLN A 527 -0.76 9.76 -14.81
C GLN A 527 -2.00 9.55 -13.95
N VAL A 528 -2.37 10.59 -13.20
CA VAL A 528 -3.60 10.57 -12.41
C VAL A 528 -4.81 10.56 -13.34
N ASP A 529 -5.78 9.70 -13.09
CA ASP A 529 -7.05 9.69 -13.83
C ASP A 529 -7.90 10.91 -13.44
N ALA A 530 -7.93 11.90 -14.34
CA ALA A 530 -8.66 13.15 -14.16
C ALA A 530 -10.18 12.93 -13.92
N ALA A 531 -10.76 11.89 -14.53
CA ALA A 531 -12.18 11.59 -14.36
C ALA A 531 -12.49 11.09 -12.93
N THR A 532 -11.65 10.21 -12.39
CA THR A 532 -11.74 9.72 -11.01
C THR A 532 -11.54 10.87 -10.01
N VAL A 533 -10.55 11.73 -10.22
CA VAL A 533 -10.30 12.90 -9.35
C VAL A 533 -11.51 13.84 -9.33
N ARG A 534 -12.01 14.20 -10.51
CA ARG A 534 -13.20 15.08 -10.63
C ARG A 534 -14.40 14.47 -9.93
N ARG A 535 -14.69 13.18 -10.15
CA ARG A 535 -15.80 12.47 -9.52
C ARG A 535 -15.67 12.47 -7.99
N ALA A 536 -14.46 12.26 -7.45
CA ALA A 536 -14.21 12.33 -6.03
C ALA A 536 -14.40 13.75 -5.45
N ALA A 537 -13.88 14.77 -6.15
CA ALA A 537 -14.03 16.16 -5.75
C ALA A 537 -15.49 16.63 -5.79
N GLU A 538 -16.25 16.27 -6.83
CA GLU A 538 -17.68 16.59 -6.95
C GLU A 538 -18.51 15.90 -5.86
N ALA A 539 -18.27 14.61 -5.61
CA ALA A 539 -19.03 13.85 -4.61
C ALA A 539 -18.75 14.31 -3.17
N SER A 540 -17.49 14.64 -2.86
CA SER A 540 -17.10 15.11 -1.52
C SER A 540 -17.31 16.62 -1.32
N GLY A 541 -17.32 17.41 -2.38
CA GLY A 541 -17.21 18.87 -2.30
C GLY A 541 -15.86 19.34 -1.75
N ARG A 542 -14.79 18.53 -1.90
CA ARG A 542 -13.46 18.73 -1.32
C ARG A 542 -12.36 18.56 -2.35
N PRO A 543 -11.18 19.17 -2.13
CA PRO A 543 -10.00 18.88 -2.95
C PRO A 543 -9.49 17.47 -2.76
N VAL A 544 -8.68 17.02 -3.71
CA VAL A 544 -8.03 15.71 -3.69
C VAL A 544 -6.54 15.86 -3.39
N LEU A 545 -6.03 15.01 -2.51
CA LEU A 545 -4.61 14.81 -2.24
C LEU A 545 -4.20 13.42 -2.70
N ILE A 546 -3.15 13.34 -3.53
CA ILE A 546 -2.54 12.05 -3.84
C ILE A 546 -1.67 11.65 -2.65
N GLY A 547 -2.12 10.62 -1.92
CA GLY A 547 -1.48 10.17 -0.68
C GLY A 547 -0.24 9.32 -0.94
N GLU A 548 -0.24 8.53 -2.03
CA GLU A 548 0.89 7.69 -2.44
C GLU A 548 0.97 7.59 -3.95
N PHE A 549 2.19 7.62 -4.45
CA PHE A 549 2.60 7.21 -5.79
C PHE A 549 4.10 6.90 -5.80
N HIS A 550 4.57 6.04 -6.68
CA HIS A 550 6.00 5.84 -6.89
C HIS A 550 6.34 5.42 -8.32
N PHE A 551 7.62 5.56 -8.63
CA PHE A 551 8.29 4.95 -9.77
C PHE A 551 9.57 4.29 -9.30
N GLY A 552 9.84 3.07 -9.77
CA GLY A 552 11.07 2.37 -9.45
C GLY A 552 11.82 1.97 -10.71
N ALA A 553 13.11 1.69 -10.57
CA ALA A 553 13.95 1.17 -11.63
C ALA A 553 14.82 0.03 -11.10
N THR A 554 15.29 -0.85 -11.97
CA THR A 554 16.15 -1.97 -11.59
C THR A 554 17.57 -1.83 -12.14
N ASP A 555 17.96 -0.64 -12.61
CA ASP A 555 19.30 -0.34 -13.11
C ASP A 555 20.35 -0.22 -12.00
N ARG A 556 19.91 -0.10 -10.74
CA ARG A 556 20.78 0.02 -9.56
C ARG A 556 20.18 -0.73 -8.37
N GLY A 557 21.02 -1.36 -7.58
CA GLY A 557 20.73 -1.83 -6.22
C GLY A 557 19.79 -3.01 -6.10
N LEU A 558 18.50 -2.84 -6.32
CA LEU A 558 17.48 -3.83 -5.99
C LEU A 558 16.88 -4.51 -7.22
N PRO A 559 16.37 -5.76 -7.08
CA PRO A 559 15.84 -6.54 -8.19
C PRO A 559 14.36 -6.29 -8.52
N ALA A 560 13.70 -5.31 -7.89
CA ALA A 560 12.28 -5.01 -8.10
C ALA A 560 12.02 -3.51 -8.19
N SER A 561 11.18 -3.11 -9.15
CA SER A 561 10.81 -1.71 -9.42
C SER A 561 9.52 -1.26 -8.73
N GLY A 562 8.85 -2.14 -8.01
CA GLY A 562 7.55 -1.83 -7.41
C GLY A 562 6.39 -1.87 -8.41
N LEU A 563 5.31 -1.16 -8.09
CA LEU A 563 4.05 -1.22 -8.82
C LEU A 563 4.11 -0.52 -10.18
N LYS A 564 4.96 0.51 -10.31
CA LYS A 564 5.25 1.20 -11.58
C LYS A 564 6.76 1.26 -11.81
N GLY A 565 7.21 0.56 -12.84
CA GLY A 565 8.61 0.41 -13.20
C GLY A 565 8.99 1.18 -14.45
N VAL A 566 10.20 1.70 -14.46
CA VAL A 566 10.89 2.28 -15.61
C VAL A 566 12.29 1.70 -15.71
N HIS A 567 13.04 2.01 -16.79
CA HIS A 567 14.30 1.34 -17.06
C HIS A 567 15.49 1.92 -16.28
N THR A 568 15.51 3.23 -16.02
CA THR A 568 16.66 3.93 -15.42
C THR A 568 16.25 4.96 -14.38
N GLN A 569 17.23 5.44 -13.56
CA GLN A 569 17.00 6.52 -12.62
C GLN A 569 16.62 7.84 -13.32
N ALA A 570 17.12 8.09 -14.53
CA ALA A 570 16.72 9.24 -15.33
C ALA A 570 15.25 9.12 -15.77
N ASP A 571 14.81 7.93 -16.19
CA ASP A 571 13.39 7.66 -16.49
C ASP A 571 12.51 7.82 -15.24
N ARG A 572 12.99 7.44 -14.05
CA ARG A 572 12.29 7.71 -12.78
C ARG A 572 12.06 9.21 -12.57
N GLY A 573 13.08 10.01 -12.84
CA GLY A 573 12.98 11.48 -12.79
C GLY A 573 11.92 12.00 -13.76
N LEU A 574 11.95 11.57 -15.00
CA LEU A 574 10.95 11.95 -16.02
C LEU A 574 9.53 11.50 -15.66
N ALA A 575 9.38 10.28 -15.10
CA ALA A 575 8.08 9.77 -14.64
C ALA A 575 7.54 10.63 -13.49
N TYR A 576 8.39 11.01 -12.54
CA TYR A 576 8.03 11.90 -11.44
C TYR A 576 7.58 13.27 -11.95
N GLN A 577 8.37 13.92 -12.82
CA GLN A 577 8.03 15.21 -13.42
C GLN A 577 6.68 15.13 -14.14
N HIS A 578 6.50 14.14 -15.02
CA HIS A 578 5.25 13.95 -15.73
C HIS A 578 4.07 13.81 -14.77
N PHE A 579 4.15 12.88 -13.81
CA PHE A 579 3.05 12.60 -12.88
C PHE A 579 2.67 13.82 -12.03
N VAL A 580 3.66 14.46 -11.40
CA VAL A 580 3.41 15.56 -10.46
C VAL A 580 2.93 16.81 -11.17
N GLU A 581 3.51 17.14 -12.35
CA GLU A 581 3.07 18.30 -13.11
C GLU A 581 1.69 18.11 -13.76
N GLN A 582 1.37 16.89 -14.24
CA GLN A 582 0.03 16.56 -14.71
C GLN A 582 -1.01 16.64 -13.58
N ALA A 583 -0.65 16.15 -12.38
CA ALA A 583 -1.48 16.27 -11.20
C ALA A 583 -1.69 17.76 -10.81
N ALA A 584 -0.64 18.57 -10.82
CA ALA A 584 -0.70 20.00 -10.50
C ALA A 584 -1.55 20.80 -11.50
N ALA A 585 -1.60 20.38 -12.74
CA ALA A 585 -2.46 21.00 -13.77
C ALA A 585 -3.96 20.71 -13.54
N LEU A 586 -4.34 19.67 -12.77
CA LEU A 586 -5.73 19.38 -12.43
C LEU A 586 -6.23 20.34 -11.33
N PRO A 587 -7.40 21.00 -11.52
CA PRO A 587 -7.86 22.03 -10.60
C PRO A 587 -8.28 21.50 -9.22
N ASP A 588 -8.54 20.22 -9.10
CA ASP A 588 -9.02 19.60 -7.87
C ASP A 588 -7.90 19.00 -7.01
N ILE A 589 -6.65 18.93 -7.52
CA ILE A 589 -5.51 18.37 -6.78
C ILE A 589 -4.73 19.48 -6.07
N ILE A 590 -4.37 19.21 -4.81
CA ILE A 590 -3.66 20.14 -3.91
C ILE A 590 -2.29 19.66 -3.45
N GLY A 591 -1.85 18.51 -3.90
CA GLY A 591 -0.55 17.95 -3.55
C GLY A 591 -0.43 16.48 -3.92
N ALA A 592 0.81 15.98 -3.85
CA ALA A 592 1.14 14.59 -4.08
C ALA A 592 2.31 14.16 -3.19
N HIS A 593 2.19 13.00 -2.53
CA HIS A 593 3.18 12.45 -1.62
C HIS A 593 3.84 11.22 -2.24
N TYR A 594 5.16 11.28 -2.38
CA TYR A 594 5.94 10.20 -2.99
C TYR A 594 6.18 9.07 -1.99
N PHE A 595 5.88 7.86 -2.33
CA PHE A 595 6.17 6.66 -1.58
C PHE A 595 7.40 5.98 -2.19
N GLN A 596 8.62 6.10 -1.61
CA GLN A 596 8.96 6.57 -0.26
C GLN A 596 10.38 7.17 -0.19
N TRP A 597 10.83 7.59 1.02
CA TRP A 597 12.15 8.19 1.22
C TRP A 597 13.31 7.21 1.00
N ASN A 598 13.29 6.05 1.66
CA ASN A 598 14.35 5.05 1.56
C ASN A 598 14.01 3.96 0.54
N ASP A 599 15.02 3.40 -0.14
CA ASP A 599 14.88 2.09 -0.75
C ASP A 599 14.49 1.03 0.30
N GLN A 600 13.76 0.04 -0.15
CA GLN A 600 13.38 -1.08 0.70
C GLN A 600 14.51 -2.11 0.76
N PRO A 601 14.59 -2.96 1.81
CA PRO A 601 15.67 -3.94 1.92
C PRO A 601 15.50 -5.11 0.95
N LEU A 602 16.60 -5.66 0.45
CA LEU A 602 16.63 -6.77 -0.52
C LEU A 602 15.79 -7.98 -0.10
N LEU A 603 15.85 -8.37 1.20
CA LEU A 603 15.09 -9.50 1.74
C LEU A 603 13.62 -9.19 2.00
N GLY A 604 13.19 -7.99 1.63
CA GLY A 604 11.84 -7.49 1.86
C GLY A 604 11.62 -6.94 3.28
N ARG A 605 10.93 -5.81 3.36
CA ARG A 605 10.54 -5.20 4.64
C ARG A 605 9.53 -6.09 5.39
N PHE A 606 8.95 -5.60 6.47
CA PHE A 606 8.03 -6.36 7.32
C PHE A 606 6.86 -7.01 6.55
N ASP A 607 6.36 -6.40 5.48
CA ASP A 607 5.28 -6.91 4.62
C ASP A 607 5.79 -7.64 3.36
N GLY A 608 7.10 -7.57 3.08
CA GLY A 608 7.77 -8.30 2.01
C GLY A 608 8.10 -7.52 0.76
N GLU A 609 7.85 -6.23 0.71
CA GLU A 609 8.32 -5.39 -0.40
C GLU A 609 9.84 -5.20 -0.35
N ASN A 610 10.47 -5.24 -1.53
CA ASN A 610 11.90 -5.01 -1.69
C ASN A 610 12.21 -4.11 -2.90
N TRP A 611 11.45 -3.06 -3.04
CA TRP A 611 11.41 -2.21 -4.23
C TRP A 611 12.48 -1.13 -4.22
N GLN A 612 13.06 -0.87 -5.40
CA GLN A 612 13.93 0.29 -5.64
C GLN A 612 13.09 1.50 -6.02
N ILE A 613 12.55 2.15 -5.00
CA ILE A 613 11.67 3.31 -5.12
C ILE A 613 12.12 4.49 -4.27
N GLY A 614 13.16 4.31 -3.46
CA GLY A 614 13.67 5.32 -2.54
C GLY A 614 14.20 6.56 -3.24
N VAL A 615 14.06 7.71 -2.59
CA VAL A 615 14.82 8.92 -2.95
C VAL A 615 16.29 8.72 -2.62
N VAL A 616 16.57 7.94 -1.56
CA VAL A 616 17.91 7.53 -1.14
C VAL A 616 18.04 6.00 -1.08
N ASP A 617 19.25 5.50 -1.33
CA ASP A 617 19.58 4.07 -1.19
C ASP A 617 19.74 3.63 0.27
N GLY A 618 19.98 2.32 0.49
CA GLY A 618 20.21 1.75 1.82
C GLY A 618 21.50 2.24 2.54
N CYS A 619 22.35 2.99 1.84
CA CYS A 619 23.51 3.71 2.37
C CYS A 619 23.29 5.23 2.47
N HIS A 620 22.05 5.70 2.43
CA HIS A 620 21.66 7.11 2.51
C HIS A 620 22.26 8.00 1.40
N ARG A 621 22.42 7.47 0.20
CA ARG A 621 22.87 8.21 -0.94
C ARG A 621 21.67 8.56 -1.83
N PRO A 622 21.42 9.85 -2.11
CA PRO A 622 20.42 10.23 -3.11
C PRO A 622 20.80 9.71 -4.50
N TYR A 623 19.80 9.35 -5.30
CA TYR A 623 19.96 9.08 -6.73
C TYR A 623 20.01 10.42 -7.47
N PRO A 624 21.18 10.87 -8.00
CA PRO A 624 21.30 12.23 -8.53
C PRO A 624 20.31 12.54 -9.63
N GLU A 625 20.18 11.64 -10.61
CA GLU A 625 19.32 11.83 -11.79
C GLU A 625 17.84 11.97 -11.38
N PHE A 626 17.41 11.22 -10.37
CA PHE A 626 16.05 11.32 -9.82
C PHE A 626 15.89 12.60 -8.98
N ALA A 627 16.83 12.88 -8.10
CA ALA A 627 16.79 14.04 -7.20
C ALA A 627 16.77 15.37 -7.97
N ASP A 628 17.59 15.50 -9.02
CA ASP A 628 17.64 16.69 -9.86
C ASP A 628 16.30 16.93 -10.58
N ALA A 629 15.69 15.89 -11.12
CA ALA A 629 14.37 15.98 -11.78
C ALA A 629 13.26 16.35 -10.78
N VAL A 630 13.28 15.80 -9.57
CA VAL A 630 12.33 16.16 -8.50
C VAL A 630 12.49 17.61 -8.09
N GLN A 631 13.74 18.08 -7.93
CA GLN A 631 14.02 19.48 -7.63
C GLN A 631 13.48 20.41 -8.72
N GLU A 632 13.78 20.14 -9.98
CA GLU A 632 13.27 20.92 -11.12
C GLU A 632 11.74 21.00 -11.14
N THR A 633 11.07 19.87 -10.86
CA THR A 633 9.61 19.82 -10.75
C THR A 633 9.08 20.75 -9.66
N HIS A 634 9.68 20.72 -8.47
CA HIS A 634 9.24 21.54 -7.34
C HIS A 634 9.51 23.03 -7.55
N GLU A 635 10.57 23.39 -8.27
CA GLU A 635 10.87 24.79 -8.62
C GLU A 635 9.81 25.42 -9.52
N ARG A 636 9.15 24.64 -10.37
CA ARG A 636 8.16 25.10 -11.37
C ARG A 636 6.71 24.81 -10.98
N ILE A 637 6.47 24.12 -9.86
CA ILE A 637 5.14 23.53 -9.55
C ILE A 637 4.04 24.59 -9.45
N TYR A 638 4.30 25.77 -8.90
CA TYR A 638 3.31 26.84 -8.75
C TYR A 638 2.93 27.46 -10.10
N GLU A 639 3.88 27.56 -11.05
CA GLU A 639 3.62 28.05 -12.40
C GLU A 639 2.76 27.06 -13.18
N VAL A 640 3.03 25.77 -13.06
CA VAL A 640 2.21 24.69 -13.65
C VAL A 640 0.82 24.70 -13.02
N ALA A 641 0.71 24.75 -11.71
CA ALA A 641 -0.57 24.77 -11.01
C ALA A 641 -1.41 26.00 -11.35
N ALA A 642 -0.76 27.15 -11.57
CA ALA A 642 -1.45 28.38 -12.01
C ALA A 642 -1.77 28.39 -13.52
N GLY A 643 -1.39 27.36 -14.28
CA GLY A 643 -1.60 27.28 -15.74
C GLY A 643 -0.71 28.23 -16.56
N GLN A 644 0.38 28.71 -15.97
CA GLN A 644 1.36 29.60 -16.64
C GLN A 644 2.40 28.80 -17.41
N LEU A 645 2.64 27.56 -16.99
CA LEU A 645 3.56 26.61 -17.61
C LEU A 645 2.83 25.31 -17.93
N ALA A 646 3.07 24.77 -19.13
CA ALA A 646 2.52 23.48 -19.51
C ALA A 646 3.26 22.33 -18.77
N PRO A 647 2.54 21.30 -18.30
CA PRO A 647 3.15 20.13 -17.68
C PRO A 647 3.92 19.29 -18.72
N VAL A 648 4.87 18.49 -18.23
CA VAL A 648 5.59 17.50 -19.06
C VAL A 648 4.58 16.59 -19.77
N PRO A 649 4.63 16.50 -21.12
CA PRO A 649 3.49 15.97 -21.89
C PRO A 649 3.38 14.45 -21.92
N ALA A 650 4.48 13.71 -21.72
CA ALA A 650 4.51 12.27 -21.87
C ALA A 650 5.38 11.59 -20.80
N PRO A 651 4.96 10.44 -20.26
CA PRO A 651 5.79 9.63 -19.39
C PRO A 651 6.90 8.92 -20.19
N PRO A 652 7.93 8.41 -19.51
CA PRO A 652 8.89 7.49 -20.12
C PRO A 652 8.23 6.14 -20.45
N GLN A 653 8.99 5.29 -21.13
CA GLN A 653 8.55 3.92 -21.40
C GLN A 653 8.46 3.11 -20.11
N GLU A 654 7.33 2.42 -19.92
CA GLU A 654 7.13 1.50 -18.81
C GLU A 654 8.03 0.26 -18.98
N ALA A 655 8.71 -0.12 -17.90
CA ALA A 655 9.38 -1.42 -17.79
C ALA A 655 8.37 -2.52 -17.41
N GLY A 656 8.77 -3.79 -17.49
CA GLY A 656 7.95 -4.89 -17.01
C GLY A 656 7.54 -4.72 -15.55
N ARG A 657 6.34 -5.17 -15.20
CA ARG A 657 5.82 -5.04 -13.82
C ARG A 657 6.52 -6.02 -12.88
N LEU A 658 7.28 -5.50 -11.94
CA LEU A 658 7.99 -6.25 -10.89
C LEU A 658 7.43 -5.97 -9.48
N GLY A 659 6.17 -5.55 -9.38
CA GLY A 659 5.45 -5.38 -8.13
C GLY A 659 4.57 -6.60 -7.80
N TYR A 660 4.42 -6.92 -6.52
CA TYR A 660 3.65 -8.04 -5.98
C TYR A 660 2.85 -7.68 -4.73
#